data_e15f8cffe1ccbfeeebe06ed10188c9b7
#
_entry.id   e15f8cffe1ccbfeeebe06ed10188c9b7
#
_cell.length_a   1.000
_cell.length_b   1.000
_cell.length_c   1.000
_cell.angle_alpha   90.00
_cell.angle_beta   90.00
_cell.angle_gamma   90.00
#
_symmetry.space_group_name_H-M   'P 1'
#
loop_
_entity.id
_entity.type
_entity.pdbx_description
1 polymer ?
#
loop_
_entity_poly.entity_id
_entity_poly.type
_entity_poly.pdbx_seq_one_letter_code
_entity_poly.pdbx_strand_id
1 'polypeptide(L)'
;MDSCHKIDYGLYALEILAQYHNVSVNPEEIKHRFDTDGTGLGLTSWLLAAKSLELKVKQVKKTIDRLNFISLPALVWREDGRHFILTKVSKEANRYLIFDLEQRNPRVLEQSEFEALYQGHIILIASRSSVTGKLAKFDFTWFIPAIIKYRRIFIETLVVSVFLQLFALITPLFFQVVMDKVLVHRGFSTLNVITVALSVVVVFEIILSGLRTYIFAHSTSRIDVELGAKLFRHLLALPISYFESRRVGDTVARVRELDQIRNFLTGQALTSVLDLLFSFIFFAVMWYYSPKLTLVILFSLPCYAAWSVFISPILRRRLDDKFSRNADNQSFLVESVTAINTIKAMAVSPQMTNIWDKQLAGYVAAGFKVTVLATIGQQGIQLIQKSVMIINLWLGAHLVISGDLSIGQLIAFNMLAGQIVAPVIRLAQIWQDFQQVGISVTRLGDVLNSPTESYHGKLALPEINGDITFRNIRFRYKPDSPVILDNINLSIKQGEVIGIVGRSGSGKSTLTKLIQRFYIPENGQVLIDGHDLALADPNWLRRQVGVVLQDNVLLNRSIIDNISLANPGMSVEKVIYAAKLAGAHDFISELREGYNTIVGEQGAGLSGGQRQRIAIARALVNNPKILIFDEATSALDYESEHVIMRNMHKICKGRTVIIIAHRLSTVKNADRIIVMEKGKIVEQGKHKELLSEPESLYSYLYQLQSD
;
A
#
# COMPACT_ATOMS: atom_id res chain seq x y z
N MET A 1 40.27 -17.93 35.43
CA MET A 1 40.99 -17.71 34.14
C MET A 1 40.05 -16.95 33.26
N ASP A 2 40.24 -15.63 33.23
CA ASP A 2 39.36 -14.68 32.54
C ASP A 2 39.56 -14.84 31.00
N SER A 3 38.54 -15.33 30.32
CA SER A 3 38.44 -15.21 28.86
C SER A 3 37.93 -13.80 28.53
N CYS A 4 38.89 -12.89 28.41
CA CYS A 4 38.65 -11.57 27.84
C CYS A 4 38.04 -11.74 26.45
N HIS A 5 36.75 -11.55 26.29
CA HIS A 5 36.05 -11.54 24.99
C HIS A 5 36.61 -10.37 24.18
N LYS A 6 37.52 -10.67 23.22
CA LYS A 6 37.97 -9.69 22.23
C LYS A 6 36.72 -9.16 21.49
N ILE A 7 36.44 -7.88 21.66
CA ILE A 7 35.33 -7.23 20.97
C ILE A 7 35.60 -7.26 19.47
N ASP A 8 34.69 -7.85 18.70
CA ASP A 8 34.72 -7.81 17.23
C ASP A 8 34.21 -6.45 16.74
N TYR A 9 35.13 -5.55 16.43
CA TYR A 9 34.81 -4.20 15.95
C TYR A 9 34.12 -4.22 14.59
N GLY A 10 34.35 -5.25 13.76
CA GLY A 10 33.65 -5.43 12.50
C GLY A 10 32.16 -5.72 12.72
N LEU A 11 31.84 -6.64 13.60
CA LEU A 11 30.46 -6.97 13.99
C LEU A 11 29.75 -5.76 14.61
N TYR A 12 30.43 -5.07 15.51
CA TYR A 12 29.88 -3.86 16.16
C TYR A 12 29.62 -2.71 15.15
N ALA A 13 30.52 -2.54 14.16
CA ALA A 13 30.30 -1.60 13.05
C ALA A 13 29.07 -1.96 12.22
N LEU A 14 28.87 -3.25 11.95
CA LEU A 14 27.72 -3.75 11.19
C LEU A 14 26.42 -3.48 11.94
N GLU A 15 26.40 -3.70 13.25
CA GLU A 15 25.26 -3.43 14.11
C GLU A 15 24.85 -1.94 14.06
N ILE A 16 25.79 -1.01 14.29
CA ILE A 16 25.53 0.43 14.27
C ILE A 16 25.04 0.87 12.89
N LEU A 17 25.67 0.44 11.81
CA LEU A 17 25.31 0.84 10.46
C LEU A 17 23.98 0.24 10.01
N ALA A 18 23.68 -0.99 10.41
CA ALA A 18 22.40 -1.60 10.17
C ALA A 18 21.27 -0.89 10.96
N GLN A 19 21.51 -0.55 12.23
CA GLN A 19 20.56 0.26 13.04
C GLN A 19 20.32 1.64 12.40
N TYR A 20 21.37 2.29 11.90
CA TYR A 20 21.22 3.56 11.17
C TYR A 20 20.29 3.42 9.95
N HIS A 21 20.37 2.27 9.26
CA HIS A 21 19.50 1.95 8.13
C HIS A 21 18.17 1.28 8.54
N ASN A 22 17.83 1.25 9.84
CA ASN A 22 16.64 0.60 10.42
C ASN A 22 16.54 -0.91 10.07
N VAL A 23 17.67 -1.58 10.04
CA VAL A 23 17.79 -3.03 9.91
C VAL A 23 18.24 -3.56 11.26
N SER A 24 17.46 -4.47 11.89
CA SER A 24 17.89 -5.12 13.13
C SER A 24 18.88 -6.24 12.80
N VAL A 25 19.88 -6.36 13.64
CA VAL A 25 20.94 -7.38 13.54
C VAL A 25 20.90 -8.21 14.81
N ASN A 26 20.94 -9.53 14.66
CA ASN A 26 21.29 -10.42 15.76
C ASN A 26 22.79 -10.70 15.70
N PRO A 27 23.62 -10.14 16.62
CA PRO A 27 25.05 -10.30 16.57
C PRO A 27 25.51 -11.76 16.68
N GLU A 28 24.80 -12.57 17.47
CA GLU A 28 25.14 -13.98 17.67
C GLU A 28 24.85 -14.82 16.42
N GLU A 29 23.75 -14.57 15.73
CA GLU A 29 23.42 -15.24 14.46
C GLU A 29 24.44 -14.91 13.37
N ILE A 30 24.83 -13.63 13.25
CA ILE A 30 25.83 -13.18 12.30
C ILE A 30 27.20 -13.83 12.61
N LYS A 31 27.58 -13.86 13.86
CA LYS A 31 28.81 -14.48 14.31
C LYS A 31 28.82 -15.97 13.99
N HIS A 32 27.76 -16.69 14.33
CA HIS A 32 27.64 -18.13 14.06
C HIS A 32 27.67 -18.46 12.56
N ARG A 33 27.11 -17.58 11.72
CA ARG A 33 26.96 -17.84 10.28
C ARG A 33 28.17 -17.40 9.45
N PHE A 34 28.89 -16.37 9.86
CA PHE A 34 29.94 -15.72 9.06
C PHE A 34 31.30 -15.65 9.72
N ASP A 35 31.45 -15.91 11.03
CA ASP A 35 32.71 -16.01 11.75
C ASP A 35 32.97 -17.49 12.07
N THR A 36 33.38 -18.24 11.04
CA THR A 36 33.67 -19.69 11.16
C THR A 36 34.91 -20.01 11.95
N ASP A 37 35.88 -19.07 12.02
CA ASP A 37 37.21 -19.29 12.58
C ASP A 37 37.39 -18.65 13.99
N GLY A 38 36.36 -17.95 14.50
CA GLY A 38 36.39 -17.31 15.81
C GLY A 38 37.37 -16.14 15.94
N THR A 39 37.89 -15.64 14.82
CA THR A 39 38.88 -14.54 14.77
C THR A 39 38.25 -13.17 14.60
N GLY A 40 36.92 -13.13 14.41
CA GLY A 40 36.13 -11.95 14.07
C GLY A 40 35.85 -11.81 12.59
N LEU A 41 34.85 -10.93 12.24
CA LEU A 41 34.44 -10.75 10.86
C LEU A 41 35.52 -10.10 10.01
N GLY A 42 36.15 -10.87 9.13
CA GLY A 42 37.01 -10.34 8.06
C GLY A 42 36.22 -9.54 7.03
N LEU A 43 36.92 -8.77 6.19
CA LEU A 43 36.28 -7.90 5.18
C LEU A 43 35.25 -8.64 4.29
N THR A 44 35.64 -9.82 3.80
CA THR A 44 34.77 -10.62 2.92
C THR A 44 33.55 -11.14 3.65
N SER A 45 33.72 -11.68 4.86
CA SER A 45 32.64 -12.16 5.73
C SER A 45 31.72 -10.99 6.13
N TRP A 46 32.28 -9.82 6.42
CA TRP A 46 31.55 -8.61 6.72
C TRP A 46 30.67 -8.16 5.54
N LEU A 47 31.21 -8.13 4.32
CA LEU A 47 30.45 -7.78 3.11
C LEU A 47 29.32 -8.78 2.81
N LEU A 48 29.55 -10.08 3.07
CA LEU A 48 28.53 -11.12 2.93
C LEU A 48 27.44 -10.99 4.01
N ALA A 49 27.83 -10.75 5.25
CA ALA A 49 26.92 -10.50 6.35
C ALA A 49 26.05 -9.27 6.08
N ALA A 50 26.63 -8.15 5.65
CA ALA A 50 25.88 -6.96 5.28
C ALA A 50 24.91 -7.20 4.11
N LYS A 51 25.29 -7.98 3.11
CA LYS A 51 24.39 -8.38 2.01
C LYS A 51 23.26 -9.29 2.46
N SER A 52 23.49 -10.20 3.42
CA SER A 52 22.44 -11.06 3.98
C SER A 52 21.37 -10.25 4.73
N LEU A 53 21.73 -9.08 5.23
CA LEU A 53 20.86 -8.09 5.86
C LEU A 53 20.19 -7.15 4.83
N GLU A 54 20.21 -7.49 3.53
CA GLU A 54 19.68 -6.68 2.42
C GLU A 54 20.31 -5.28 2.29
N LEU A 55 21.48 -5.06 2.89
CA LEU A 55 22.24 -3.84 2.70
C LEU A 55 23.03 -3.91 1.39
N LYS A 56 22.95 -2.86 0.58
CA LYS A 56 23.83 -2.67 -0.58
C LYS A 56 25.15 -2.11 -0.09
N VAL A 57 26.19 -2.92 -0.15
CA VAL A 57 27.53 -2.53 0.25
C VAL A 57 28.47 -2.53 -0.94
N LYS A 58 29.29 -1.50 -1.04
CA LYS A 58 30.31 -1.37 -2.07
C LYS A 58 31.61 -0.81 -1.48
N GLN A 59 32.67 -1.61 -1.55
CA GLN A 59 34.00 -1.11 -1.24
C GLN A 59 34.51 -0.24 -2.39
N VAL A 60 34.99 0.94 -2.07
CA VAL A 60 35.57 1.89 -3.03
C VAL A 60 36.86 2.46 -2.48
N LYS A 61 37.82 2.67 -3.38
CA LYS A 61 39.05 3.42 -3.07
C LYS A 61 38.81 4.89 -3.46
N LYS A 62 38.90 5.80 -2.51
CA LYS A 62 38.67 7.24 -2.72
C LYS A 62 39.77 8.07 -2.08
N THR A 63 40.14 9.16 -2.76
CA THR A 63 41.02 10.20 -2.19
C THR A 63 40.23 11.09 -1.24
N ILE A 64 40.89 11.70 -0.31
CA ILE A 64 40.28 12.55 0.75
C ILE A 64 39.43 13.66 0.15
N ASP A 65 39.86 14.31 -0.91
CA ASP A 65 39.11 15.38 -1.60
C ASP A 65 37.75 14.93 -2.13
N ARG A 66 37.60 13.63 -2.42
CA ARG A 66 36.36 13.06 -2.94
C ARG A 66 35.41 12.49 -1.88
N LEU A 67 35.80 12.51 -0.60
CA LEU A 67 34.95 12.06 0.51
C LEU A 67 33.74 12.98 0.74
N ASN A 68 33.81 14.20 0.27
CA ASN A 68 32.69 15.14 0.33
C ASN A 68 31.48 14.78 -0.55
N PHE A 69 31.69 13.87 -1.54
CA PHE A 69 30.67 13.50 -2.53
C PHE A 69 30.15 12.07 -2.35
N ILE A 70 30.41 11.46 -1.21
CA ILE A 70 29.91 10.11 -0.89
C ILE A 70 28.73 10.17 0.05
N SER A 71 27.89 9.12 0.00
CA SER A 71 26.82 8.94 0.98
C SER A 71 27.41 8.53 2.33
N LEU A 72 27.09 9.29 3.36
CA LEU A 72 27.47 9.03 4.75
C LEU A 72 26.24 8.54 5.54
N PRO A 73 26.40 7.76 6.60
CA PRO A 73 27.65 7.25 7.17
C PRO A 73 28.26 6.13 6.33
N ALA A 74 29.60 6.03 6.36
CA ALA A 74 30.37 5.03 5.66
C ALA A 74 31.45 4.42 6.58
N LEU A 75 31.72 3.12 6.42
CA LEU A 75 32.72 2.44 7.22
C LEU A 75 34.11 2.58 6.59
N VAL A 76 35.07 3.07 7.35
CA VAL A 76 36.48 3.04 6.98
C VAL A 76 37.08 1.76 7.53
N TRP A 77 37.45 0.86 6.60
CA TRP A 77 38.05 -0.41 6.91
C TRP A 77 39.56 -0.28 6.93
N ARG A 78 40.20 -0.73 8.02
CA ARG A 78 41.65 -0.71 8.20
C ARG A 78 42.18 -2.12 8.39
N GLU A 79 43.39 -2.37 7.89
CA GLU A 79 44.06 -3.69 7.98
C GLU A 79 44.51 -3.99 9.41
N ASP A 80 44.75 -2.96 10.25
CA ASP A 80 45.13 -3.10 11.66
C ASP A 80 43.96 -3.45 12.60
N GLY A 81 42.76 -3.62 12.07
CA GLY A 81 41.56 -3.97 12.83
C GLY A 81 40.86 -2.77 13.55
N ARG A 82 41.43 -1.58 13.47
CA ARG A 82 40.87 -0.37 14.07
C ARG A 82 39.95 0.34 13.08
N HIS A 83 38.76 -0.23 12.88
CA HIS A 83 37.75 0.34 12.00
C HIS A 83 37.04 1.53 12.66
N PHE A 84 36.57 2.49 11.86
CA PHE A 84 35.74 3.59 12.34
C PHE A 84 34.67 3.99 11.32
N ILE A 85 33.62 4.65 11.78
CA ILE A 85 32.53 5.10 10.91
C ILE A 85 32.68 6.58 10.65
N LEU A 86 32.80 6.97 9.38
CA LEU A 86 32.77 8.39 8.98
C LEU A 86 31.32 8.83 8.88
N THR A 87 30.92 9.78 9.77
CA THR A 87 29.53 10.20 9.90
C THR A 87 29.24 11.52 9.20
N LYS A 88 30.18 12.47 9.20
CA LYS A 88 30.02 13.78 8.56
C LYS A 88 31.35 14.38 8.15
N VAL A 89 31.36 15.11 7.02
CA VAL A 89 32.52 15.87 6.54
C VAL A 89 32.10 17.35 6.42
N SER A 90 32.89 18.27 7.00
CA SER A 90 32.65 19.71 6.90
C SER A 90 33.67 20.32 5.95
N LYS A 91 33.18 20.88 4.82
CA LYS A 91 34.02 21.53 3.80
C LYS A 91 34.68 22.82 4.27
N GLU A 92 33.95 23.62 5.06
CA GLU A 92 34.40 24.98 5.44
C GLU A 92 35.46 24.93 6.55
N ALA A 93 35.52 23.85 7.32
CA ALA A 93 36.40 23.75 8.49
C ALA A 93 37.46 22.64 8.38
N ASN A 94 37.55 21.94 7.23
CA ASN A 94 38.44 20.76 7.05
C ASN A 94 38.39 19.78 8.23
N ARG A 95 37.18 19.52 8.75
CA ARG A 95 36.94 18.68 9.93
C ARG A 95 36.13 17.45 9.55
N TYR A 96 36.48 16.32 10.13
CA TYR A 96 35.89 15.01 9.90
C TYR A 96 35.28 14.49 11.20
N LEU A 97 33.96 14.29 11.22
CA LEU A 97 33.29 13.65 12.35
C LEU A 97 33.30 12.14 12.15
N ILE A 98 34.03 11.45 13.00
CA ILE A 98 34.10 9.99 13.00
C ILE A 98 33.44 9.43 14.26
N PHE A 99 32.92 8.21 14.19
CA PHE A 99 32.53 7.41 15.34
C PHE A 99 33.62 6.34 15.57
N ASP A 100 34.35 6.48 16.66
CA ASP A 100 35.40 5.57 17.08
C ASP A 100 34.76 4.32 17.70
N LEU A 101 34.98 3.15 17.10
CA LEU A 101 34.38 1.89 17.56
C LEU A 101 35.07 1.34 18.82
N GLU A 102 36.32 1.71 19.05
CA GLU A 102 37.10 1.30 20.23
C GLU A 102 36.65 2.09 21.47
N GLN A 103 36.56 3.41 21.32
CA GLN A 103 36.15 4.31 22.41
C GLN A 103 34.64 4.48 22.53
N ARG A 104 33.85 3.99 21.57
CA ARG A 104 32.39 4.08 21.49
C ARG A 104 31.83 5.51 21.58
N ASN A 105 32.58 6.48 21.08
CA ASN A 105 32.17 7.88 21.10
C ASN A 105 32.48 8.60 19.78
N PRO A 106 31.74 9.68 19.47
CA PRO A 106 32.05 10.51 18.32
C PRO A 106 33.28 11.40 18.59
N ARG A 107 34.16 11.51 17.61
CA ARG A 107 35.34 12.40 17.66
C ARG A 107 35.39 13.28 16.42
N VAL A 108 35.81 14.51 16.60
CA VAL A 108 36.10 15.42 15.50
C VAL A 108 37.61 15.42 15.27
N LEU A 109 38.03 15.08 14.08
CA LEU A 109 39.44 15.06 13.67
C LEU A 109 39.70 16.23 12.71
N GLU A 110 40.89 16.80 12.81
CA GLU A 110 41.42 17.72 11.80
C GLU A 110 41.96 16.96 10.60
N GLN A 111 42.17 17.62 9.48
CA GLN A 111 42.56 16.97 8.24
C GLN A 111 43.86 16.16 8.38
N SER A 112 44.86 16.65 9.06
CA SER A 112 46.14 15.99 9.28
C SER A 112 46.04 14.68 10.09
N GLU A 113 45.15 14.71 11.13
CA GLU A 113 44.88 13.53 11.95
C GLU A 113 44.09 12.47 11.16
N PHE A 114 43.11 12.94 10.36
CA PHE A 114 42.30 12.04 9.52
C PHE A 114 43.16 11.39 8.41
N GLU A 115 44.05 12.15 7.78
CA GLU A 115 44.99 11.63 6.77
C GLU A 115 45.91 10.51 7.32
N ALA A 116 46.36 10.62 8.56
CA ALA A 116 47.17 9.60 9.21
C ALA A 116 46.36 8.30 9.50
N LEU A 117 45.06 8.43 9.65
CA LEU A 117 44.15 7.29 9.95
C LEU A 117 43.54 6.65 8.71
N TYR A 118 43.40 7.41 7.61
CA TYR A 118 42.65 6.99 6.42
C TYR A 118 43.58 6.30 5.41
N GLN A 119 43.37 5.01 5.16
CA GLN A 119 44.17 4.19 4.21
C GLN A 119 43.57 4.16 2.79
N GLY A 120 42.60 5.00 2.50
CA GLY A 120 42.00 5.08 1.15
C GLY A 120 40.85 4.10 0.90
N HIS A 121 40.57 3.15 1.79
CA HIS A 121 39.52 2.15 1.64
C HIS A 121 38.29 2.51 2.47
N ILE A 122 37.15 2.71 1.77
CA ILE A 122 35.88 3.03 2.41
C ILE A 122 34.76 2.13 1.87
N ILE A 123 33.91 1.67 2.75
CA ILE A 123 32.76 0.85 2.42
C ILE A 123 31.52 1.75 2.48
N LEU A 124 30.93 2.00 1.33
CA LEU A 124 29.67 2.70 1.19
C LEU A 124 28.51 1.74 1.47
N ILE A 125 27.56 2.20 2.25
CA ILE A 125 26.43 1.39 2.69
C ILE A 125 25.14 2.14 2.32
N ALA A 126 24.22 1.42 1.70
CA ALA A 126 22.90 1.91 1.41
C ALA A 126 21.89 0.80 1.69
N SER A 127 20.84 1.09 2.41
CA SER A 127 19.72 0.16 2.51
C SER A 127 18.98 0.12 1.18
N ARG A 128 18.51 -1.05 0.77
CA ARG A 128 17.56 -1.17 -0.35
C ARG A 128 16.31 -0.33 -0.12
N SER A 129 15.93 -0.15 1.14
CA SER A 129 14.81 0.70 1.56
C SER A 129 15.16 2.20 1.56
N SER A 130 16.44 2.59 1.75
CA SER A 130 16.82 4.00 1.82
C SER A 130 17.00 4.66 0.44
N VAL A 131 17.28 3.88 -0.60
CA VAL A 131 17.40 4.39 -1.99
C VAL A 131 16.03 4.61 -2.62
N THR A 132 14.97 3.97 -2.08
CA THR A 132 13.59 4.07 -2.62
C THR A 132 12.52 4.40 -1.57
N GLY A 133 12.83 4.45 -0.28
CA GLY A 133 11.78 4.28 0.76
C GLY A 133 11.49 5.42 1.71
N LYS A 134 12.34 6.43 1.90
CA LYS A 134 12.06 7.49 2.92
C LYS A 134 11.92 8.93 2.41
N LEU A 135 12.17 9.20 1.14
CA LEU A 135 12.05 10.53 0.55
C LEU A 135 11.32 10.60 -0.79
N ALA A 136 11.04 9.49 -1.43
CA ALA A 136 10.21 9.48 -2.63
C ALA A 136 8.75 9.38 -2.19
N LYS A 137 8.04 10.53 -2.15
CA LYS A 137 6.58 10.53 -2.20
C LYS A 137 6.16 9.56 -3.32
N PHE A 138 5.13 8.75 -3.06
CA PHE A 138 4.55 7.91 -4.10
C PHE A 138 4.26 8.78 -5.32
N ASP A 139 4.89 8.44 -6.43
CA ASP A 139 4.83 9.14 -7.71
C ASP A 139 4.80 8.10 -8.83
N PHE A 140 4.68 8.53 -10.06
CA PHE A 140 4.76 7.67 -11.26
C PHE A 140 6.00 6.75 -11.27
N THR A 141 7.07 7.13 -10.61
CA THR A 141 8.29 6.32 -10.45
C THR A 141 8.05 4.95 -9.80
N TRP A 142 6.97 4.80 -9.01
CA TRP A 142 6.59 3.53 -8.38
C TRP A 142 6.20 2.45 -9.40
N PHE A 143 5.72 2.87 -10.58
CA PHE A 143 5.32 1.97 -11.66
C PHE A 143 6.50 1.56 -12.55
N ILE A 144 7.59 2.35 -12.56
CA ILE A 144 8.77 2.13 -13.42
C ILE A 144 9.37 0.72 -13.25
N PRO A 145 9.60 0.17 -12.03
CA PRO A 145 10.15 -1.17 -11.88
C PRO A 145 9.29 -2.27 -12.51
N ALA A 146 7.96 -2.13 -12.46
CA ALA A 146 7.05 -3.07 -13.09
C ALA A 146 7.14 -2.97 -14.62
N ILE A 147 7.22 -1.76 -15.17
CA ILE A 147 7.38 -1.51 -16.61
C ILE A 147 8.72 -2.06 -17.11
N ILE A 148 9.82 -1.79 -16.42
CA ILE A 148 11.17 -2.28 -16.79
C ILE A 148 11.24 -3.81 -16.78
N LYS A 149 10.55 -4.47 -15.84
CA LYS A 149 10.48 -5.93 -15.76
C LYS A 149 9.92 -6.54 -17.05
N TYR A 150 8.95 -5.88 -17.67
CA TYR A 150 8.28 -6.33 -18.89
C TYR A 150 8.82 -5.66 -20.16
N ARG A 151 10.01 -5.01 -20.13
CA ARG A 151 10.61 -4.26 -21.23
C ARG A 151 10.68 -5.03 -22.56
N ARG A 152 10.90 -6.35 -22.52
CA ARG A 152 10.97 -7.19 -23.72
C ARG A 152 9.67 -7.12 -24.51
N ILE A 153 8.55 -7.21 -23.84
CA ILE A 153 7.22 -7.20 -24.45
C ILE A 153 6.89 -5.82 -25.03
N PHE A 154 7.31 -4.74 -24.33
CA PHE A 154 7.18 -3.38 -24.89
C PHE A 154 8.01 -3.20 -26.15
N ILE A 155 9.22 -3.79 -26.23
CA ILE A 155 10.05 -3.79 -27.44
C ILE A 155 9.36 -4.59 -28.55
N GLU A 156 8.80 -5.76 -28.27
CA GLU A 156 8.04 -6.55 -29.25
C GLU A 156 6.82 -5.77 -29.78
N THR A 157 6.06 -5.09 -28.91
CA THR A 157 4.96 -4.21 -29.30
C THR A 157 5.44 -3.05 -30.17
N LEU A 158 6.59 -2.46 -29.87
CA LEU A 158 7.21 -1.40 -30.65
C LEU A 158 7.58 -1.88 -32.06
N VAL A 159 8.21 -3.04 -32.17
CA VAL A 159 8.56 -3.63 -33.47
C VAL A 159 7.31 -3.87 -34.34
N VAL A 160 6.26 -4.45 -33.74
CA VAL A 160 4.98 -4.66 -34.47
C VAL A 160 4.38 -3.32 -34.90
N SER A 161 4.46 -2.28 -34.04
CA SER A 161 3.98 -0.93 -34.38
C SER A 161 4.72 -0.33 -35.57
N VAL A 162 6.05 -0.55 -35.71
CA VAL A 162 6.81 -0.12 -36.91
C VAL A 162 6.25 -0.72 -38.16
N PHE A 163 6.00 -2.06 -38.19
CA PHE A 163 5.42 -2.73 -39.35
C PHE A 163 4.02 -2.22 -39.68
N LEU A 164 3.18 -1.98 -38.64
CA LEU A 164 1.84 -1.41 -38.87
C LEU A 164 1.91 -0.02 -39.48
N GLN A 165 2.85 0.83 -39.06
CA GLN A 165 3.04 2.16 -39.63
C GLN A 165 3.53 2.09 -41.12
N LEU A 166 4.41 1.11 -41.41
CA LEU A 166 4.82 0.86 -42.82
C LEU A 166 3.63 0.40 -43.69
N PHE A 167 2.78 -0.48 -43.18
CA PHE A 167 1.58 -0.89 -43.93
C PHE A 167 0.58 0.25 -44.09
N ALA A 168 0.39 1.09 -43.08
CA ALA A 168 -0.44 2.28 -43.15
C ALA A 168 0.03 3.27 -44.24
N LEU A 169 1.35 3.27 -44.58
CA LEU A 169 1.90 4.06 -45.70
C LEU A 169 1.53 3.48 -47.09
N ILE A 170 1.41 2.16 -47.17
CA ILE A 170 1.16 1.47 -48.47
C ILE A 170 -0.20 1.85 -49.05
N THR A 171 -1.25 1.90 -48.25
CA THR A 171 -2.62 2.19 -48.71
C THR A 171 -2.74 3.51 -49.47
N PRO A 172 -2.24 4.68 -48.95
CA PRO A 172 -2.24 5.93 -49.73
C PRO A 172 -1.46 5.85 -51.05
N LEU A 173 -0.31 5.14 -51.05
CA LEU A 173 0.50 4.95 -52.26
C LEU A 173 -0.24 4.12 -53.33
N PHE A 174 -0.98 3.09 -52.95
CA PHE A 174 -1.82 2.33 -53.85
C PHE A 174 -2.91 3.22 -54.47
N PHE A 175 -3.59 4.03 -53.67
CA PHE A 175 -4.57 4.99 -54.16
C PHE A 175 -3.97 5.94 -55.18
N GLN A 176 -2.76 6.46 -54.91
CA GLN A 176 -2.05 7.29 -55.86
C GLN A 176 -1.83 6.57 -57.22
N VAL A 177 -1.31 5.34 -57.17
CA VAL A 177 -1.03 4.57 -58.41
C VAL A 177 -2.32 4.28 -59.18
N VAL A 178 -3.40 3.96 -58.48
CA VAL A 178 -4.71 3.72 -59.14
C VAL A 178 -5.19 4.99 -59.85
N MET A 179 -5.14 6.15 -59.16
CA MET A 179 -5.63 7.40 -59.74
C MET A 179 -4.76 7.92 -60.87
N ASP A 180 -3.46 7.86 -60.76
CA ASP A 180 -2.53 8.46 -61.73
C ASP A 180 -2.20 7.56 -62.91
N LYS A 181 -2.20 6.22 -62.74
CA LYS A 181 -1.79 5.29 -63.78
C LYS A 181 -2.95 4.43 -64.27
N VAL A 182 -3.68 3.75 -63.37
CA VAL A 182 -4.68 2.78 -63.75
C VAL A 182 -5.88 3.44 -64.41
N LEU A 183 -6.43 4.50 -63.80
CA LEU A 183 -7.58 5.21 -64.38
C LEU A 183 -7.25 5.96 -65.67
N VAL A 184 -6.08 6.62 -65.70
CA VAL A 184 -5.64 7.38 -66.88
C VAL A 184 -5.36 6.47 -68.09
N HIS A 185 -4.72 5.32 -67.85
CA HIS A 185 -4.33 4.39 -68.96
C HIS A 185 -5.28 3.20 -69.15
N ARG A 186 -6.43 3.15 -68.44
CA ARG A 186 -7.40 2.03 -68.46
C ARG A 186 -6.75 0.65 -68.25
N GLY A 187 -5.75 0.58 -67.35
CA GLY A 187 -4.93 -0.60 -67.08
C GLY A 187 -5.61 -1.64 -66.20
N PHE A 188 -6.59 -2.40 -66.64
CA PHE A 188 -7.32 -3.37 -65.82
C PHE A 188 -6.44 -4.49 -65.25
N SER A 189 -5.42 -4.95 -65.97
CA SER A 189 -4.49 -5.96 -65.50
C SER A 189 -3.70 -5.45 -64.27
N THR A 190 -3.24 -4.19 -64.30
CA THR A 190 -2.55 -3.53 -63.18
C THR A 190 -3.50 -3.34 -62.02
N LEU A 191 -4.77 -2.98 -62.28
CA LEU A 191 -5.78 -2.86 -61.22
C LEU A 191 -5.96 -4.17 -60.46
N ASN A 192 -6.11 -5.29 -61.16
CA ASN A 192 -6.30 -6.59 -60.50
C ASN A 192 -5.10 -6.97 -59.63
N VAL A 193 -3.87 -6.78 -60.12
CA VAL A 193 -2.65 -7.05 -59.33
C VAL A 193 -2.57 -6.17 -58.09
N ILE A 194 -2.83 -4.87 -58.23
CA ILE A 194 -2.82 -3.92 -57.09
C ILE A 194 -3.90 -4.28 -56.10
N THR A 195 -5.11 -4.65 -56.53
CA THR A 195 -6.21 -5.01 -55.62
C THR A 195 -5.87 -6.27 -54.82
N VAL A 196 -5.29 -7.31 -55.46
CA VAL A 196 -4.85 -8.52 -54.76
C VAL A 196 -3.74 -8.18 -53.75
N ALA A 197 -2.73 -7.39 -54.15
CA ALA A 197 -1.64 -6.99 -53.29
C ALA A 197 -2.15 -6.18 -52.07
N LEU A 198 -3.06 -5.23 -52.32
CA LEU A 198 -3.66 -4.44 -51.22
C LEU A 198 -4.49 -5.33 -50.28
N SER A 199 -5.26 -6.29 -50.81
CA SER A 199 -6.02 -7.23 -49.98
C SER A 199 -5.12 -8.05 -49.09
N VAL A 200 -3.98 -8.52 -49.58
CA VAL A 200 -2.98 -9.23 -48.77
C VAL A 200 -2.42 -8.32 -47.67
N VAL A 201 -2.03 -7.09 -48.02
CA VAL A 201 -1.51 -6.11 -47.05
C VAL A 201 -2.52 -5.83 -45.94
N VAL A 202 -3.79 -5.59 -46.29
CA VAL A 202 -4.87 -5.33 -45.29
C VAL A 202 -5.08 -6.53 -44.36
N VAL A 203 -5.04 -7.77 -44.88
CA VAL A 203 -5.16 -8.98 -44.06
C VAL A 203 -3.99 -9.06 -43.06
N PHE A 204 -2.75 -8.81 -43.53
CA PHE A 204 -1.58 -8.77 -42.61
C PHE A 204 -1.68 -7.65 -41.61
N GLU A 205 -2.12 -6.45 -41.99
CA GLU A 205 -2.34 -5.31 -41.08
C GLU A 205 -3.33 -5.67 -39.98
N ILE A 206 -4.47 -6.30 -40.32
CA ILE A 206 -5.47 -6.73 -39.32
C ILE A 206 -4.89 -7.77 -38.38
N ILE A 207 -4.18 -8.77 -38.90
CA ILE A 207 -3.56 -9.83 -38.06
C ILE A 207 -2.52 -9.22 -37.11
N LEU A 208 -1.64 -8.36 -37.63
CA LEU A 208 -0.61 -7.71 -36.81
C LEU A 208 -1.21 -6.76 -35.77
N SER A 209 -2.26 -6.01 -36.11
CA SER A 209 -2.98 -5.14 -35.20
C SER A 209 -3.65 -5.96 -34.08
N GLY A 210 -4.28 -7.07 -34.43
CA GLY A 210 -4.85 -8.02 -33.47
C GLY A 210 -3.78 -8.61 -32.55
N LEU A 211 -2.64 -9.05 -33.11
CA LEU A 211 -1.52 -9.59 -32.36
C LEU A 211 -0.92 -8.54 -31.42
N ARG A 212 -0.71 -7.30 -31.88
CA ARG A 212 -0.26 -6.17 -31.05
C ARG A 212 -1.17 -5.96 -29.84
N THR A 213 -2.48 -5.90 -30.11
CA THR A 213 -3.48 -5.70 -29.05
C THR A 213 -3.47 -6.87 -28.05
N TYR A 214 -3.38 -8.11 -28.54
CA TYR A 214 -3.32 -9.30 -27.68
C TYR A 214 -2.07 -9.31 -26.79
N ILE A 215 -0.88 -9.11 -27.36
CA ILE A 215 0.39 -9.09 -26.62
C ILE A 215 0.35 -7.98 -25.57
N PHE A 216 -0.14 -6.81 -25.94
CA PHE A 216 -0.25 -5.67 -25.04
C PHE A 216 -1.22 -5.95 -23.90
N ALA A 217 -2.44 -6.43 -24.18
CA ALA A 217 -3.44 -6.76 -23.17
C ALA A 217 -2.96 -7.86 -22.21
N HIS A 218 -2.29 -8.91 -22.73
CA HIS A 218 -1.74 -9.97 -21.89
C HIS A 218 -0.68 -9.45 -20.90
N SER A 219 0.16 -8.55 -21.38
CA SER A 219 1.26 -7.97 -20.56
C SER A 219 0.73 -7.02 -19.50
N THR A 220 -0.23 -6.20 -19.88
CA THR A 220 -0.86 -5.25 -18.95
C THR A 220 -1.62 -5.97 -17.85
N SER A 221 -2.30 -7.09 -18.17
CA SER A 221 -2.96 -7.93 -17.17
C SER A 221 -1.99 -8.50 -16.12
N ARG A 222 -0.76 -8.84 -16.52
CA ARG A 222 0.28 -9.30 -15.56
C ARG A 222 0.77 -8.17 -14.66
N ILE A 223 0.98 -6.98 -15.22
CA ILE A 223 1.34 -5.78 -14.44
C ILE A 223 0.24 -5.47 -13.42
N ASP A 224 -1.01 -5.59 -13.83
CA ASP A 224 -2.19 -5.36 -13.03
C ASP A 224 -2.23 -6.26 -11.79
N VAL A 225 -2.09 -7.56 -11.96
CA VAL A 225 -2.04 -8.52 -10.86
C VAL A 225 -0.87 -8.19 -9.90
N GLU A 226 0.30 -7.84 -10.43
CA GLU A 226 1.46 -7.51 -9.60
C GLU A 226 1.25 -6.24 -8.77
N LEU A 227 0.70 -5.18 -9.39
CA LEU A 227 0.43 -3.91 -8.72
C LEU A 227 -0.70 -4.04 -7.70
N GLY A 228 -1.78 -4.72 -8.04
CA GLY A 228 -2.90 -5.00 -7.13
C GLY A 228 -2.45 -5.81 -5.92
N ALA A 229 -1.63 -6.85 -6.12
CA ALA A 229 -1.08 -7.64 -5.03
C ALA A 229 -0.11 -6.85 -4.14
N LYS A 230 0.69 -5.93 -4.71
CA LYS A 230 1.57 -5.04 -3.94
C LYS A 230 0.76 -4.06 -3.09
N LEU A 231 -0.28 -3.44 -3.68
CA LEU A 231 -1.15 -2.51 -2.98
C LEU A 231 -1.88 -3.21 -1.83
N PHE A 232 -2.46 -4.38 -2.07
CA PHE A 232 -3.17 -5.14 -1.05
C PHE A 232 -2.26 -5.55 0.10
N ARG A 233 -1.04 -6.02 -0.19
CA ARG A 233 -0.04 -6.32 0.84
C ARG A 233 0.35 -5.09 1.65
N HIS A 234 0.53 -3.94 1.00
CA HIS A 234 0.81 -2.68 1.70
C HIS A 234 -0.35 -2.26 2.59
N LEU A 235 -1.58 -2.36 2.08
CA LEU A 235 -2.79 -2.03 2.84
C LEU A 235 -2.89 -2.87 4.12
N LEU A 236 -2.69 -4.19 4.04
CA LEU A 236 -2.71 -5.06 5.21
C LEU A 236 -1.53 -4.84 6.17
N ALA A 237 -0.45 -4.24 5.69
CA ALA A 237 0.71 -3.89 6.51
C ALA A 237 0.58 -2.52 7.21
N LEU A 238 -0.47 -1.75 6.94
CA LEU A 238 -0.72 -0.47 7.62
C LEU A 238 -1.12 -0.67 9.08
N PRO A 239 -0.73 0.24 9.99
CA PRO A 239 -1.09 0.15 11.40
C PRO A 239 -2.60 0.39 11.59
N ILE A 240 -3.15 -0.16 12.69
CA ILE A 240 -4.58 -0.02 13.02
C ILE A 240 -5.02 1.44 13.12
N SER A 241 -4.13 2.33 13.57
CA SER A 241 -4.37 3.78 13.67
C SER A 241 -4.73 4.43 12.34
N TYR A 242 -4.25 3.88 11.21
CA TYR A 242 -4.63 4.33 9.88
C TYR A 242 -6.12 4.09 9.62
N PHE A 243 -6.62 2.89 9.98
CA PHE A 243 -8.01 2.50 9.75
C PHE A 243 -8.97 3.15 10.75
N GLU A 244 -8.58 3.29 12.03
CA GLU A 244 -9.40 3.95 13.06
C GLU A 244 -9.56 5.47 12.81
N SER A 245 -8.61 6.09 12.11
CA SER A 245 -8.67 7.53 11.80
C SER A 245 -9.43 7.88 10.53
N ARG A 246 -9.88 6.90 9.75
CA ARG A 246 -10.47 7.08 8.41
C ARG A 246 -11.73 6.24 8.22
N ARG A 247 -12.62 6.71 7.39
CA ARG A 247 -13.80 5.93 7.00
C ARG A 247 -13.42 4.79 6.07
N VAL A 248 -14.05 3.64 6.22
CA VAL A 248 -13.81 2.47 5.36
C VAL A 248 -14.06 2.80 3.88
N GLY A 249 -15.15 3.53 3.60
CA GLY A 249 -15.49 3.97 2.25
C GLY A 249 -14.39 4.81 1.58
N ASP A 250 -13.72 5.70 2.32
CA ASP A 250 -12.61 6.50 1.81
C ASP A 250 -11.42 5.63 1.43
N THR A 251 -11.12 4.62 2.25
CA THR A 251 -10.02 3.69 1.98
C THR A 251 -10.31 2.85 0.73
N VAL A 252 -11.54 2.34 0.58
CA VAL A 252 -11.97 1.57 -0.61
C VAL A 252 -11.95 2.45 -1.86
N ALA A 253 -12.42 3.70 -1.77
CA ALA A 253 -12.39 4.64 -2.88
C ALA A 253 -10.95 4.91 -3.36
N ARG A 254 -10.00 5.10 -2.44
CA ARG A 254 -8.57 5.29 -2.76
C ARG A 254 -7.93 4.05 -3.39
N VAL A 255 -8.30 2.86 -2.96
CA VAL A 255 -7.84 1.61 -3.59
C VAL A 255 -8.32 1.50 -5.03
N ARG A 256 -9.57 1.93 -5.32
CA ARG A 256 -10.13 1.96 -6.68
C ARG A 256 -9.42 2.96 -7.61
N GLU A 257 -8.74 3.98 -7.06
CA GLU A 257 -7.91 4.88 -7.89
C GLU A 257 -6.78 4.15 -8.62
N LEU A 258 -6.35 2.98 -8.12
CA LEU A 258 -5.42 2.11 -8.84
C LEU A 258 -5.96 1.71 -10.21
N ASP A 259 -7.28 1.47 -10.33
CA ASP A 259 -7.92 1.10 -11.60
C ASP A 259 -7.80 2.22 -12.64
N GLN A 260 -7.90 3.49 -12.22
CA GLN A 260 -7.74 4.64 -13.10
C GLN A 260 -6.29 4.76 -13.59
N ILE A 261 -5.34 4.62 -12.69
CA ILE A 261 -3.91 4.65 -13.03
C ILE A 261 -3.56 3.49 -13.97
N ARG A 262 -4.06 2.30 -13.66
CA ARG A 262 -3.91 1.11 -14.47
C ARG A 262 -4.44 1.32 -15.88
N ASN A 263 -5.70 1.75 -16.02
CA ASN A 263 -6.35 1.96 -17.30
C ASN A 263 -5.59 2.97 -18.17
N PHE A 264 -4.96 3.96 -17.58
CA PHE A 264 -4.10 4.90 -18.27
C PHE A 264 -2.80 4.22 -18.74
N LEU A 265 -2.09 3.54 -17.84
CA LEU A 265 -0.80 2.89 -18.14
C LEU A 265 -0.94 1.74 -19.15
N THR A 266 -2.08 1.04 -19.10
CA THR A 266 -2.37 -0.14 -19.92
C THR A 266 -3.31 0.17 -21.08
N GLY A 267 -3.81 1.40 -21.17
CA GLY A 267 -4.71 1.86 -22.21
C GLY A 267 -3.99 2.26 -23.51
N GLN A 268 -4.74 2.91 -24.39
CA GLN A 268 -4.24 3.36 -25.68
C GLN A 268 -3.16 4.45 -25.60
N ALA A 269 -2.87 5.00 -24.42
CA ALA A 269 -1.90 6.07 -24.24
C ALA A 269 -0.51 5.70 -24.77
N LEU A 270 0.02 4.53 -24.37
CA LEU A 270 1.34 4.09 -24.80
C LEU A 270 1.42 3.83 -26.30
N THR A 271 0.40 3.15 -26.87
CA THR A 271 0.35 2.88 -28.31
C THR A 271 0.24 4.16 -29.12
N SER A 272 -0.51 5.16 -28.63
CA SER A 272 -0.64 6.46 -29.31
C SER A 272 0.65 7.27 -29.26
N VAL A 273 1.41 7.19 -28.17
CA VAL A 273 2.76 7.79 -28.11
C VAL A 273 3.69 7.15 -29.11
N LEU A 274 3.63 5.81 -29.26
CA LEU A 274 4.40 5.09 -30.26
C LEU A 274 3.97 5.49 -31.69
N ASP A 275 2.67 5.55 -31.95
CA ASP A 275 2.13 5.98 -33.25
C ASP A 275 2.59 7.41 -33.60
N LEU A 276 2.66 8.31 -32.60
CA LEU A 276 3.19 9.65 -32.80
C LEU A 276 4.69 9.65 -33.12
N LEU A 277 5.48 8.84 -32.39
CA LEU A 277 6.94 8.77 -32.65
C LEU A 277 7.23 8.34 -34.09
N PHE A 278 6.39 7.48 -34.67
CA PHE A 278 6.55 7.04 -36.07
C PHE A 278 5.90 8.00 -37.08
N SER A 279 5.12 8.99 -36.64
CA SER A 279 4.50 9.97 -37.53
C SER A 279 5.51 10.78 -38.36
N PHE A 280 6.78 10.85 -37.93
CA PHE A 280 7.84 11.51 -38.68
C PHE A 280 8.05 10.89 -40.08
N ILE A 281 7.79 9.58 -40.24
CA ILE A 281 7.87 8.90 -41.55
C ILE A 281 6.83 9.49 -42.51
N PHE A 282 5.60 9.67 -42.02
CA PHE A 282 4.54 10.29 -42.83
C PHE A 282 4.88 11.74 -43.16
N PHE A 283 5.46 12.52 -42.24
CA PHE A 283 5.94 13.85 -42.54
C PHE A 283 7.00 13.88 -43.61
N ALA A 284 7.96 12.95 -43.61
CA ALA A 284 9.01 12.88 -44.62
C ALA A 284 8.42 12.62 -46.01
N VAL A 285 7.47 11.67 -46.12
CA VAL A 285 6.80 11.37 -47.39
C VAL A 285 5.93 12.53 -47.87
N MET A 286 5.21 13.18 -46.97
CA MET A 286 4.39 14.36 -47.31
C MET A 286 5.25 15.55 -47.77
N TRP A 287 6.41 15.75 -47.11
CA TRP A 287 7.37 16.77 -47.51
C TRP A 287 7.89 16.53 -48.94
N TYR A 288 8.14 15.26 -49.28
CA TYR A 288 8.55 14.88 -50.63
C TYR A 288 7.46 15.20 -51.67
N TYR A 289 6.16 15.03 -51.34
CA TYR A 289 5.07 15.35 -52.22
C TYR A 289 4.86 16.86 -52.38
N SER A 290 4.75 17.58 -51.31
CA SER A 290 4.56 19.03 -51.36
C SER A 290 4.97 19.68 -50.03
N PRO A 291 6.09 20.41 -49.99
CA PRO A 291 6.49 21.19 -48.84
C PRO A 291 5.43 22.23 -48.42
N LYS A 292 4.75 22.87 -49.41
CA LYS A 292 3.74 23.90 -49.13
C LYS A 292 2.54 23.34 -48.34
N LEU A 293 2.01 22.19 -48.76
CA LEU A 293 0.90 21.55 -48.04
C LEU A 293 1.33 20.98 -46.68
N THR A 294 2.55 20.46 -46.61
CA THR A 294 3.10 19.93 -45.35
C THR A 294 3.27 21.04 -44.29
N LEU A 295 3.67 22.24 -44.69
CA LEU A 295 3.73 23.39 -43.81
C LEU A 295 2.37 23.77 -43.20
N VAL A 296 1.27 23.65 -43.95
CA VAL A 296 -0.10 23.88 -43.44
C VAL A 296 -0.38 22.94 -42.26
N ILE A 297 -0.04 21.66 -42.43
CA ILE A 297 -0.24 20.67 -41.36
C ILE A 297 0.70 20.97 -40.18
N LEU A 298 1.96 21.31 -40.44
CA LEU A 298 2.93 21.63 -39.40
C LEU A 298 2.46 22.86 -38.58
N PHE A 299 1.93 23.89 -39.22
CA PHE A 299 1.36 25.07 -38.54
C PHE A 299 0.06 24.77 -37.79
N SER A 300 -0.68 23.72 -38.15
CA SER A 300 -1.86 23.31 -37.38
C SER A 300 -1.53 22.68 -36.04
N LEU A 301 -0.35 22.04 -35.86
CA LEU A 301 0.06 21.40 -34.60
C LEU A 301 0.11 22.36 -33.41
N PRO A 302 0.73 23.54 -33.51
CA PRO A 302 0.65 24.56 -32.45
C PRO A 302 -0.78 25.00 -32.13
N CYS A 303 -1.70 25.05 -33.13
CA CYS A 303 -3.10 25.40 -32.89
C CYS A 303 -3.81 24.33 -32.05
N TYR A 304 -3.58 23.05 -32.31
CA TYR A 304 -4.08 21.95 -31.50
C TYR A 304 -3.53 22.01 -30.06
N ALA A 305 -2.23 22.27 -29.93
CA ALA A 305 -1.58 22.40 -28.61
C ALA A 305 -2.15 23.58 -27.83
N ALA A 306 -2.25 24.76 -28.45
CA ALA A 306 -2.81 25.97 -27.83
C ALA A 306 -4.25 25.76 -27.34
N TRP A 307 -5.11 25.14 -28.16
CA TRP A 307 -6.47 24.81 -27.80
C TRP A 307 -6.53 23.85 -26.63
N SER A 308 -5.70 22.79 -26.64
CA SER A 308 -5.63 21.82 -25.53
C SER A 308 -5.15 22.46 -24.23
N VAL A 309 -4.10 23.30 -24.27
CA VAL A 309 -3.60 24.03 -23.11
C VAL A 309 -4.64 25.00 -22.55
N PHE A 310 -5.45 25.62 -23.40
CA PHE A 310 -6.52 26.53 -22.97
C PHE A 310 -7.66 25.79 -22.23
N ILE A 311 -8.09 24.64 -22.75
CA ILE A 311 -9.21 23.87 -22.16
C ILE A 311 -8.78 23.10 -20.89
N SER A 312 -7.57 22.57 -20.83
CA SER A 312 -7.09 21.70 -19.76
C SER A 312 -7.27 22.23 -18.33
N PRO A 313 -6.90 23.48 -17.97
CA PRO A 313 -7.02 23.97 -16.60
C PRO A 313 -8.49 24.14 -16.17
N ILE A 314 -9.37 24.49 -17.12
CA ILE A 314 -10.79 24.65 -16.85
C ILE A 314 -11.43 23.25 -16.60
N LEU A 315 -11.07 22.28 -17.44
CA LEU A 315 -11.53 20.91 -17.32
C LEU A 315 -11.09 20.27 -16.02
N ARG A 316 -9.84 20.48 -15.61
CA ARG A 316 -9.29 19.98 -14.34
C ARG A 316 -10.11 20.47 -13.15
N ARG A 317 -10.42 21.77 -13.07
CA ARG A 317 -11.25 22.30 -11.99
C ARG A 317 -12.64 21.69 -11.95
N ARG A 318 -13.25 21.42 -13.11
CA ARG A 318 -14.57 20.77 -13.20
C ARG A 318 -14.51 19.29 -12.81
N LEU A 319 -13.44 18.61 -13.16
CA LEU A 319 -13.20 17.23 -12.74
C LEU A 319 -13.02 17.15 -11.22
N ASP A 320 -12.28 18.05 -10.60
CA ASP A 320 -12.09 18.09 -9.15
C ASP A 320 -13.43 18.30 -8.41
N ASP A 321 -14.31 19.22 -8.89
CA ASP A 321 -15.67 19.41 -8.35
C ASP A 321 -16.52 18.14 -8.48
N LYS A 322 -16.49 17.50 -9.66
CA LYS A 322 -17.20 16.23 -9.89
C LYS A 322 -16.73 15.14 -8.94
N PHE A 323 -15.41 15.00 -8.73
CA PHE A 323 -14.83 14.00 -7.84
C PHE A 323 -15.23 14.23 -6.39
N SER A 324 -15.17 15.47 -5.90
CA SER A 324 -15.60 15.80 -4.55
C SER A 324 -17.05 15.40 -4.30
N ARG A 325 -17.95 15.79 -5.22
CA ARG A 325 -19.38 15.45 -5.13
C ARG A 325 -19.64 13.94 -5.22
N ASN A 326 -18.85 13.23 -6.03
CA ASN A 326 -18.95 11.77 -6.10
C ASN A 326 -18.55 11.10 -4.78
N ALA A 327 -17.48 11.61 -4.14
CA ALA A 327 -17.03 11.09 -2.85
C ALA A 327 -18.10 11.31 -1.76
N ASP A 328 -18.70 12.51 -1.70
CA ASP A 328 -19.77 12.83 -0.76
C ASP A 328 -20.99 11.92 -0.98
N ASN A 329 -21.41 11.77 -2.25
CA ASN A 329 -22.55 10.94 -2.63
C ASN A 329 -22.29 9.46 -2.28
N GLN A 330 -21.12 8.94 -2.56
CA GLN A 330 -20.76 7.55 -2.26
C GLN A 330 -20.63 7.31 -0.75
N SER A 331 -20.08 8.27 -0.01
CA SER A 331 -20.00 8.21 1.45
C SER A 331 -21.40 8.15 2.08
N PHE A 332 -22.31 8.99 1.60
CA PHE A 332 -23.70 9.00 2.07
C PHE A 332 -24.44 7.69 1.76
N LEU A 333 -24.22 7.11 0.57
CA LEU A 333 -24.80 5.81 0.21
C LEU A 333 -24.34 4.71 1.18
N VAL A 334 -23.01 4.61 1.39
CA VAL A 334 -22.43 3.61 2.30
C VAL A 334 -22.94 3.79 3.72
N GLU A 335 -23.00 5.03 4.21
CA GLU A 335 -23.53 5.36 5.54
C GLU A 335 -24.99 4.97 5.66
N SER A 336 -25.83 5.32 4.67
CA SER A 336 -27.25 4.99 4.67
C SER A 336 -27.52 3.48 4.64
N VAL A 337 -26.77 2.73 3.83
CA VAL A 337 -26.91 1.26 3.77
C VAL A 337 -26.41 0.61 5.07
N THR A 338 -25.33 1.10 5.65
CA THR A 338 -24.80 0.60 6.93
C THR A 338 -25.78 0.88 8.07
N ALA A 339 -26.43 2.05 8.08
CA ALA A 339 -27.40 2.46 9.09
C ALA A 339 -28.86 2.09 8.75
N ILE A 340 -29.08 1.15 7.80
CA ILE A 340 -30.42 0.87 7.26
C ILE A 340 -31.46 0.51 8.34
N ASN A 341 -31.05 -0.26 9.36
CA ASN A 341 -31.90 -0.61 10.47
C ASN A 341 -32.37 0.61 11.25
N THR A 342 -31.46 1.55 11.52
CA THR A 342 -31.79 2.81 12.21
C THR A 342 -32.72 3.68 11.36
N ILE A 343 -32.43 3.82 10.05
CA ILE A 343 -33.24 4.58 9.11
C ILE A 343 -34.69 4.04 9.06
N LYS A 344 -34.82 2.70 9.02
CA LYS A 344 -36.11 2.02 9.02
C LYS A 344 -36.83 2.15 10.36
N ALA A 345 -36.13 1.93 11.48
CA ALA A 345 -36.68 2.03 12.82
C ALA A 345 -37.17 3.44 13.15
N MET A 346 -36.45 4.47 12.69
CA MET A 346 -36.80 5.88 12.91
C MET A 346 -37.76 6.44 11.86
N ALA A 347 -38.13 5.65 10.85
CA ALA A 347 -39.01 6.05 9.73
C ALA A 347 -38.53 7.31 8.97
N VAL A 348 -37.21 7.56 8.93
CA VAL A 348 -36.61 8.74 8.29
C VAL A 348 -36.26 8.53 6.81
N SER A 349 -36.68 7.42 6.19
CA SER A 349 -36.43 7.10 4.79
C SER A 349 -36.72 8.26 3.82
N PRO A 350 -37.86 9.01 3.95
CA PRO A 350 -38.15 10.14 3.06
C PRO A 350 -37.13 11.27 3.16
N GLN A 351 -36.63 11.54 4.37
CA GLN A 351 -35.57 12.55 4.58
C GLN A 351 -34.25 12.15 3.93
N MET A 352 -33.85 10.88 4.11
CA MET A 352 -32.65 10.34 3.50
C MET A 352 -32.73 10.35 1.98
N THR A 353 -33.87 9.98 1.41
CA THR A 353 -34.13 10.08 -0.03
C THR A 353 -33.99 11.52 -0.54
N ASN A 354 -34.55 12.50 0.15
CA ASN A 354 -34.45 13.90 -0.26
C ASN A 354 -32.98 14.41 -0.20
N ILE A 355 -32.21 13.99 0.79
CA ILE A 355 -30.76 14.32 0.87
C ILE A 355 -30.01 13.66 -0.29
N TRP A 356 -30.27 12.36 -0.54
CA TRP A 356 -29.69 11.63 -1.66
C TRP A 356 -29.95 12.28 -3.00
N ASP A 357 -31.24 12.65 -3.26
CA ASP A 357 -31.65 13.27 -4.53
C ASP A 357 -30.91 14.59 -4.77
N LYS A 358 -30.73 15.40 -3.73
CA LYS A 358 -29.95 16.65 -3.83
C LYS A 358 -28.47 16.41 -4.10
N GLN A 359 -27.86 15.44 -3.42
CA GLN A 359 -26.45 15.09 -3.63
C GLN A 359 -26.25 14.49 -5.02
N LEU A 360 -27.13 13.57 -5.43
CA LEU A 360 -27.10 12.96 -6.74
C LEU A 360 -27.27 14.00 -7.85
N ALA A 361 -28.26 14.90 -7.72
CA ALA A 361 -28.46 15.99 -8.66
C ALA A 361 -27.20 16.89 -8.76
N GLY A 362 -26.58 17.20 -7.62
CA GLY A 362 -25.32 17.95 -7.59
C GLY A 362 -24.17 17.24 -8.31
N TYR A 363 -24.01 15.95 -8.10
CA TYR A 363 -23.01 15.12 -8.79
C TYR A 363 -23.28 15.04 -10.31
N VAL A 364 -24.53 14.78 -10.70
CA VAL A 364 -24.92 14.70 -12.13
C VAL A 364 -24.74 16.05 -12.82
N ALA A 365 -25.11 17.16 -12.17
CA ALA A 365 -24.91 18.51 -12.70
C ALA A 365 -23.40 18.83 -12.90
N ALA A 366 -22.55 18.43 -11.95
CA ALA A 366 -21.10 18.56 -12.10
C ALA A 366 -20.58 17.69 -13.25
N GLY A 367 -21.06 16.45 -13.36
CA GLY A 367 -20.76 15.55 -14.48
C GLY A 367 -21.17 16.13 -15.83
N PHE A 368 -22.36 16.70 -15.93
CA PHE A 368 -22.82 17.39 -17.13
C PHE A 368 -21.91 18.54 -17.55
N LYS A 369 -21.48 19.39 -16.57
CA LYS A 369 -20.53 20.49 -16.85
C LYS A 369 -19.19 19.98 -17.38
N VAL A 370 -18.69 18.84 -16.87
CA VAL A 370 -17.49 18.18 -17.38
C VAL A 370 -17.70 17.71 -18.83
N THR A 371 -18.82 17.02 -19.08
CA THR A 371 -19.15 16.48 -20.42
C THR A 371 -19.28 17.60 -21.46
N VAL A 372 -20.01 18.68 -21.13
CA VAL A 372 -20.15 19.84 -22.02
C VAL A 372 -18.80 20.46 -22.35
N LEU A 373 -17.95 20.68 -21.34
CA LEU A 373 -16.61 21.25 -21.56
C LEU A 373 -15.70 20.33 -22.39
N ALA A 374 -15.73 19.03 -22.12
CA ALA A 374 -15.00 18.04 -22.90
C ALA A 374 -15.47 18.01 -24.34
N THR A 375 -16.79 18.08 -24.57
CA THR A 375 -17.37 18.17 -25.92
C THR A 375 -16.93 19.45 -26.64
N ILE A 376 -16.97 20.60 -25.98
CA ILE A 376 -16.46 21.87 -26.55
C ILE A 376 -14.98 21.73 -26.93
N GLY A 377 -14.17 21.13 -26.05
CA GLY A 377 -12.75 20.83 -26.34
C GLY A 377 -12.58 19.99 -27.60
N GLN A 378 -13.34 18.90 -27.71
CA GLN A 378 -13.31 18.00 -28.87
C GLN A 378 -13.81 18.67 -30.16
N GLN A 379 -14.90 19.44 -30.09
CA GLN A 379 -15.43 20.15 -31.26
C GLN A 379 -14.46 21.23 -31.75
N GLY A 380 -13.76 21.92 -30.86
CA GLY A 380 -12.70 22.86 -31.25
C GLY A 380 -11.56 22.18 -32.00
N ILE A 381 -11.12 21.00 -31.54
CA ILE A 381 -10.11 20.20 -32.26
C ILE A 381 -10.64 19.80 -33.66
N GLN A 382 -11.88 19.33 -33.73
CA GLN A 382 -12.50 18.97 -35.03
C GLN A 382 -12.64 20.16 -35.97
N LEU A 383 -12.94 21.36 -35.45
CA LEU A 383 -12.99 22.58 -36.24
C LEU A 383 -11.63 22.89 -36.86
N ILE A 384 -10.55 22.83 -36.08
CA ILE A 384 -9.18 23.01 -36.59
C ILE A 384 -8.90 21.97 -37.69
N GLN A 385 -9.22 20.68 -37.45
CA GLN A 385 -8.98 19.60 -38.40
C GLN A 385 -9.71 19.83 -39.74
N LYS A 386 -10.99 20.20 -39.68
CA LYS A 386 -11.78 20.47 -40.88
C LYS A 386 -11.28 21.71 -41.63
N SER A 387 -10.85 22.75 -40.91
CA SER A 387 -10.25 23.94 -41.48
C SER A 387 -8.95 23.63 -42.23
N VAL A 388 -8.09 22.82 -41.61
CA VAL A 388 -6.85 22.33 -42.26
C VAL A 388 -7.14 21.52 -43.51
N MET A 389 -8.14 20.64 -43.46
CA MET A 389 -8.56 19.84 -44.61
C MET A 389 -9.04 20.72 -45.77
N ILE A 390 -9.85 21.76 -45.47
CA ILE A 390 -10.36 22.69 -46.51
C ILE A 390 -9.18 23.49 -47.11
N ILE A 391 -8.26 23.99 -46.28
CA ILE A 391 -7.08 24.75 -46.75
C ILE A 391 -6.20 23.84 -47.63
N ASN A 392 -5.93 22.61 -47.18
CA ASN A 392 -5.13 21.66 -47.97
C ASN A 392 -5.80 21.27 -49.28
N LEU A 393 -7.13 21.11 -49.31
CA LEU A 393 -7.85 20.82 -50.52
C LEU A 393 -7.79 22.00 -51.50
N TRP A 394 -8.00 23.23 -50.97
CA TRP A 394 -7.95 24.45 -51.81
C TRP A 394 -6.55 24.69 -52.37
N LEU A 395 -5.50 24.69 -51.56
CA LEU A 395 -4.12 24.85 -52.01
C LEU A 395 -3.68 23.67 -52.92
N GLY A 396 -4.05 22.46 -52.55
CA GLY A 396 -3.73 21.26 -53.34
C GLY A 396 -4.37 21.27 -54.69
N ALA A 397 -5.64 21.71 -54.82
CA ALA A 397 -6.30 21.87 -56.09
C ALA A 397 -5.58 22.90 -56.98
N HIS A 398 -5.14 24.03 -56.41
CA HIS A 398 -4.32 24.99 -57.16
C HIS A 398 -3.00 24.38 -57.67
N LEU A 399 -2.33 23.55 -56.84
CA LEU A 399 -1.08 22.89 -57.22
C LEU A 399 -1.32 21.80 -58.29
N VAL A 400 -2.48 21.17 -58.31
CA VAL A 400 -2.85 20.21 -59.38
C VAL A 400 -3.15 20.94 -60.69
N ILE A 401 -3.88 22.07 -60.64
CA ILE A 401 -4.18 22.88 -61.81
C ILE A 401 -2.90 23.47 -62.43
N SER A 402 -1.94 23.87 -61.55
CA SER A 402 -0.62 24.37 -62.05
C SER A 402 0.29 23.25 -62.58
N GLY A 403 -0.05 21.99 -62.38
CA GLY A 403 0.77 20.85 -62.83
C GLY A 403 1.91 20.47 -61.87
N ASP A 404 1.97 21.08 -60.69
CA ASP A 404 2.99 20.79 -59.67
C ASP A 404 2.71 19.50 -58.89
N LEU A 405 1.45 19.04 -58.91
CA LEU A 405 0.98 17.82 -58.24
C LEU A 405 0.05 17.02 -59.14
N SER A 406 0.04 15.69 -59.00
CA SER A 406 -0.99 14.84 -59.58
C SER A 406 -2.24 14.75 -58.69
N ILE A 407 -3.37 14.35 -59.29
CA ILE A 407 -4.62 14.11 -58.54
C ILE A 407 -4.41 12.99 -57.51
N GLY A 408 -3.71 11.92 -57.91
CA GLY A 408 -3.41 10.80 -57.02
C GLY A 408 -2.50 11.20 -55.85
N GLN A 409 -1.51 12.07 -56.11
CA GLN A 409 -0.65 12.62 -55.05
C GLN A 409 -1.44 13.47 -54.04
N LEU A 410 -2.40 14.28 -54.48
CA LEU A 410 -3.25 15.07 -53.62
C LEU A 410 -4.12 14.18 -52.72
N ILE A 411 -4.70 13.12 -53.27
CA ILE A 411 -5.49 12.16 -52.49
C ILE A 411 -4.61 11.43 -51.50
N ALA A 412 -3.46 10.91 -51.92
CA ALA A 412 -2.51 10.22 -51.05
C ALA A 412 -2.02 11.17 -49.91
N PHE A 413 -1.75 12.44 -50.23
CA PHE A 413 -1.38 13.46 -49.24
C PHE A 413 -2.46 13.65 -48.17
N ASN A 414 -3.75 13.76 -48.59
CA ASN A 414 -4.84 13.91 -47.61
C ASN A 414 -5.04 12.66 -46.75
N MET A 415 -4.84 11.46 -47.29
CA MET A 415 -4.88 10.21 -46.51
C MET A 415 -3.74 10.16 -45.48
N LEU A 416 -2.49 10.54 -45.87
CA LEU A 416 -1.34 10.62 -45.00
C LEU A 416 -1.53 11.68 -43.92
N ALA A 417 -2.12 12.83 -44.26
CA ALA A 417 -2.45 13.89 -43.29
C ALA A 417 -3.37 13.37 -42.18
N GLY A 418 -4.35 12.51 -42.54
CA GLY A 418 -5.21 11.84 -41.55
C GLY A 418 -4.44 10.96 -40.55
N GLN A 419 -3.39 10.27 -41.01
CA GLN A 419 -2.55 9.41 -40.16
C GLN A 419 -1.70 10.21 -39.17
N ILE A 420 -1.38 11.46 -39.43
CA ILE A 420 -0.66 12.35 -38.52
C ILE A 420 -1.61 13.03 -37.52
N VAL A 421 -2.74 13.51 -38.01
CA VAL A 421 -3.69 14.26 -37.18
C VAL A 421 -4.34 13.36 -36.12
N ALA A 422 -4.63 12.10 -36.45
CA ALA A 422 -5.28 11.16 -35.52
C ALA A 422 -4.47 10.93 -34.23
N PRO A 423 -3.16 10.61 -34.23
CA PRO A 423 -2.36 10.52 -33.02
C PRO A 423 -2.29 11.83 -32.24
N VAL A 424 -2.24 13.00 -32.91
CA VAL A 424 -2.21 14.30 -32.23
C VAL A 424 -3.51 14.56 -31.46
N ILE A 425 -4.65 14.25 -32.06
CA ILE A 425 -5.96 14.33 -31.36
C ILE A 425 -5.98 13.38 -30.14
N ARG A 426 -5.48 12.17 -30.30
CA ARG A 426 -5.38 11.22 -29.17
C ARG A 426 -4.47 11.73 -28.08
N LEU A 427 -3.37 12.42 -28.40
CA LEU A 427 -2.52 13.06 -27.36
C LEU A 427 -3.28 14.07 -26.52
N ALA A 428 -4.18 14.86 -27.12
CA ALA A 428 -5.00 15.80 -26.36
C ALA A 428 -5.93 15.06 -25.37
N GLN A 429 -6.49 13.92 -25.76
CA GLN A 429 -7.26 13.06 -24.85
C GLN A 429 -6.36 12.43 -23.77
N ILE A 430 -5.21 11.89 -24.16
CA ILE A 430 -4.22 11.33 -23.22
C ILE A 430 -3.78 12.36 -22.19
N TRP A 431 -3.63 13.63 -22.58
CA TRP A 431 -3.30 14.71 -21.66
C TRP A 431 -4.38 14.91 -20.59
N GLN A 432 -5.66 14.79 -20.96
CA GLN A 432 -6.78 14.83 -20.01
C GLN A 432 -6.73 13.64 -19.05
N ASP A 433 -6.54 12.44 -19.59
CA ASP A 433 -6.41 11.20 -18.80
C ASP A 433 -5.20 11.30 -17.85
N PHE A 434 -4.08 11.86 -18.31
CA PHE A 434 -2.90 12.10 -17.50
C PHE A 434 -3.17 13.03 -16.31
N GLN A 435 -3.94 14.11 -16.51
CA GLN A 435 -4.34 15.01 -15.43
C GLN A 435 -5.21 14.28 -14.40
N GLN A 436 -6.14 13.45 -14.86
CA GLN A 436 -6.97 12.64 -13.98
C GLN A 436 -6.13 11.64 -13.17
N VAL A 437 -5.23 10.93 -13.84
CA VAL A 437 -4.31 10.00 -13.18
C VAL A 437 -3.40 10.70 -12.18
N GLY A 438 -2.97 11.93 -12.43
CA GLY A 438 -2.21 12.72 -11.47
C GLY A 438 -2.95 12.91 -10.14
N ILE A 439 -4.28 13.10 -10.19
CA ILE A 439 -5.14 13.17 -8.99
C ILE A 439 -5.20 11.80 -8.32
N SER A 440 -5.43 10.73 -9.09
CA SER A 440 -5.47 9.35 -8.58
C SER A 440 -4.15 8.95 -7.91
N VAL A 441 -3.00 9.32 -8.49
CA VAL A 441 -1.66 9.09 -7.89
C VAL A 441 -1.53 9.82 -6.55
N THR A 442 -1.97 11.06 -6.45
CA THR A 442 -1.92 11.82 -5.19
C THR A 442 -2.78 11.16 -4.11
N ARG A 443 -4.00 10.72 -4.45
CA ARG A 443 -4.91 10.04 -3.51
C ARG A 443 -4.42 8.67 -3.07
N LEU A 444 -3.91 7.88 -4.01
CA LEU A 444 -3.32 6.58 -3.69
C LEU A 444 -2.02 6.76 -2.89
N GLY A 445 -1.30 7.87 -3.13
CA GLY A 445 -0.12 8.26 -2.38
C GLY A 445 -0.38 8.43 -0.88
N ASP A 446 -1.56 8.88 -0.47
CA ASP A 446 -1.93 8.96 0.94
C ASP A 446 -1.97 7.57 1.63
N VAL A 447 -2.25 6.51 0.86
CA VAL A 447 -2.21 5.12 1.35
C VAL A 447 -0.77 4.61 1.34
N LEU A 448 -0.09 4.72 0.18
CA LEU A 448 1.22 4.12 -0.03
C LEU A 448 2.38 4.87 0.66
N ASN A 449 2.22 6.15 0.97
CA ASN A 449 3.17 6.93 1.76
C ASN A 449 2.99 6.74 3.27
N SER A 450 1.87 6.14 3.71
CA SER A 450 1.66 5.86 5.12
C SER A 450 2.64 4.79 5.60
N PRO A 451 3.32 5.00 6.75
CA PRO A 451 4.28 4.03 7.26
C PRO A 451 3.57 2.73 7.61
N THR A 452 4.14 1.63 7.17
CA THR A 452 3.67 0.28 7.52
C THR A 452 4.16 -0.14 8.90
N GLU A 453 3.45 -1.07 9.53
CA GLU A 453 4.01 -1.79 10.68
C GLU A 453 5.29 -2.50 10.22
N SER A 454 6.45 -2.14 10.83
CA SER A 454 7.73 -2.73 10.44
C SER A 454 7.78 -4.20 10.83
N TYR A 455 7.80 -5.08 9.83
CA TYR A 455 7.98 -6.53 10.04
C TYR A 455 9.43 -6.99 9.85
N HIS A 456 10.24 -6.21 9.15
CA HIS A 456 11.61 -6.61 8.79
C HIS A 456 12.60 -6.28 9.92
N GLY A 457 13.33 -7.30 10.36
CA GLY A 457 14.45 -7.16 11.28
C GLY A 457 14.07 -7.03 12.75
N LYS A 458 12.84 -7.37 13.16
CA LYS A 458 12.47 -7.47 14.59
C LYS A 458 12.69 -8.88 15.08
N LEU A 459 13.16 -8.98 16.33
CA LEU A 459 13.44 -10.27 16.97
C LEU A 459 12.16 -11.12 17.02
N ALA A 460 12.25 -12.35 16.52
CA ALA A 460 11.37 -13.42 16.96
C ALA A 460 11.79 -13.72 18.40
N LEU A 461 10.97 -13.31 19.37
CA LEU A 461 11.20 -13.61 20.77
C LEU A 461 10.98 -15.14 21.00
N PRO A 462 11.57 -15.71 22.07
CA PRO A 462 11.27 -17.10 22.47
C PRO A 462 9.78 -17.27 22.77
N GLU A 463 9.33 -18.52 22.93
CA GLU A 463 7.94 -18.79 23.32
C GLU A 463 7.58 -18.02 24.60
N ILE A 464 6.41 -17.37 24.58
CA ILE A 464 5.93 -16.55 25.68
C ILE A 464 5.54 -17.43 26.86
N ASN A 465 6.00 -17.09 28.07
CA ASN A 465 5.54 -17.68 29.32
C ASN A 465 4.30 -16.96 29.87
N GLY A 466 4.24 -15.64 29.69
CA GLY A 466 3.06 -14.85 29.98
C GLY A 466 3.21 -13.85 31.13
N ASP A 467 4.43 -13.46 31.49
CA ASP A 467 4.68 -12.39 32.47
C ASP A 467 4.55 -11.03 31.75
N ILE A 468 3.69 -10.13 32.24
CA ILE A 468 3.43 -8.83 31.58
C ILE A 468 3.77 -7.70 32.57
N THR A 469 4.58 -6.74 32.13
CA THR A 469 4.97 -5.60 32.97
C THR A 469 4.80 -4.28 32.20
N PHE A 470 4.06 -3.37 32.79
CA PHE A 470 3.96 -1.98 32.36
C PHE A 470 4.84 -1.12 33.25
N ARG A 471 5.75 -0.33 32.68
CA ARG A 471 6.64 0.57 33.41
C ARG A 471 6.44 2.02 32.97
N ASN A 472 5.92 2.85 33.87
CA ASN A 472 5.73 4.30 33.68
C ASN A 472 5.06 4.66 32.34
N ILE A 473 3.99 3.94 31.98
CA ILE A 473 3.30 4.11 30.70
C ILE A 473 2.56 5.44 30.68
N ARG A 474 2.88 6.24 29.65
CA ARG A 474 2.09 7.39 29.26
C ARG A 474 1.69 7.24 27.79
N PHE A 475 0.40 7.42 27.50
CA PHE A 475 -0.11 7.20 26.17
C PHE A 475 -1.25 8.14 25.79
N ARG A 476 -1.22 8.59 24.52
CA ARG A 476 -2.32 9.27 23.80
C ARG A 476 -2.40 8.74 22.37
N TYR A 477 -3.60 8.77 21.78
CA TYR A 477 -3.79 8.26 20.41
C TYR A 477 -3.24 9.21 19.34
N LYS A 478 -3.27 10.54 19.60
CA LYS A 478 -2.72 11.57 18.72
C LYS A 478 -1.97 12.60 19.56
N PRO A 479 -0.95 13.27 19.01
CA PRO A 479 -0.19 14.30 19.75
C PRO A 479 -1.07 15.39 20.38
N ASP A 480 -2.14 15.79 19.67
CA ASP A 480 -3.07 16.85 20.11
C ASP A 480 -4.25 16.32 20.95
N SER A 481 -4.34 15.00 21.21
CA SER A 481 -5.42 14.42 22.02
C SER A 481 -5.07 14.38 23.52
N PRO A 482 -6.07 14.33 24.40
CA PRO A 482 -5.83 14.18 25.82
C PRO A 482 -5.07 12.89 26.14
N VAL A 483 -4.32 12.89 27.24
CA VAL A 483 -3.64 11.71 27.74
C VAL A 483 -4.69 10.68 28.19
N ILE A 484 -4.58 9.47 27.68
CA ILE A 484 -5.51 8.36 27.97
C ILE A 484 -4.98 7.47 29.09
N LEU A 485 -3.66 7.23 29.13
CA LEU A 485 -3.00 6.52 30.20
C LEU A 485 -1.89 7.42 30.76
N ASP A 486 -1.85 7.58 32.08
CA ASP A 486 -0.90 8.45 32.76
C ASP A 486 -0.23 7.71 33.90
N ASN A 487 1.09 7.49 33.78
CA ASN A 487 1.95 6.84 34.76
C ASN A 487 1.45 5.45 35.22
N ILE A 488 1.07 4.59 34.26
CA ILE A 488 0.64 3.22 34.56
C ILE A 488 1.86 2.36 34.89
N ASN A 489 1.85 1.80 36.11
CA ASN A 489 2.78 0.80 36.58
C ASN A 489 1.99 -0.44 37.05
N LEU A 490 2.18 -1.56 36.35
CA LEU A 490 1.43 -2.79 36.59
C LEU A 490 2.31 -4.00 36.24
N SER A 491 2.39 -4.97 37.12
CA SER A 491 3.03 -6.25 36.89
C SER A 491 1.98 -7.37 37.03
N ILE A 492 1.87 -8.22 36.05
CA ILE A 492 0.96 -9.38 35.96
C ILE A 492 1.84 -10.60 35.84
N LYS A 493 1.71 -11.54 36.79
CA LYS A 493 2.53 -12.75 36.84
C LYS A 493 2.01 -13.80 35.85
N GLN A 494 2.90 -14.66 35.41
CA GLN A 494 2.53 -15.85 34.64
C GLN A 494 1.42 -16.64 35.34
N GLY A 495 0.36 -16.95 34.59
CA GLY A 495 -0.77 -17.75 35.07
C GLY A 495 -1.76 -16.98 35.96
N GLU A 496 -1.55 -15.68 36.20
CA GLU A 496 -2.46 -14.83 36.96
C GLU A 496 -3.68 -14.45 36.14
N VAL A 497 -4.85 -14.51 36.77
CA VAL A 497 -6.11 -14.02 36.20
C VAL A 497 -6.43 -12.66 36.80
N ILE A 498 -6.38 -11.61 35.99
CA ILE A 498 -6.70 -10.25 36.42
C ILE A 498 -8.01 -9.75 35.81
N GLY A 499 -8.80 -9.06 36.63
CA GLY A 499 -9.95 -8.28 36.20
C GLY A 499 -9.59 -6.81 36.11
N ILE A 500 -9.93 -6.15 35.00
CA ILE A 500 -9.78 -4.70 34.86
C ILE A 500 -11.17 -4.08 34.80
N VAL A 501 -11.46 -3.22 35.76
CA VAL A 501 -12.76 -2.55 35.91
C VAL A 501 -12.59 -1.03 35.99
N GLY A 502 -13.66 -0.28 35.78
CA GLY A 502 -13.66 1.17 35.87
C GLY A 502 -14.70 1.79 34.93
N ARG A 503 -14.93 3.08 35.04
CA ARG A 503 -15.88 3.82 34.23
C ARG A 503 -15.53 3.74 32.73
N SER A 504 -16.53 3.96 31.88
CA SER A 504 -16.27 4.05 30.43
C SER A 504 -15.28 5.20 30.16
N GLY A 505 -14.33 4.98 29.24
CA GLY A 505 -13.27 5.96 28.95
C GLY A 505 -12.10 6.00 29.96
N SER A 506 -12.03 5.11 30.95
CA SER A 506 -10.92 5.08 31.92
C SER A 506 -9.60 4.51 31.37
N GLY A 507 -9.56 4.01 30.11
CA GLY A 507 -8.34 3.52 29.46
C GLY A 507 -8.17 1.99 29.46
N LYS A 508 -9.16 1.21 29.90
CA LYS A 508 -9.10 -0.27 30.00
C LYS A 508 -8.71 -0.95 28.68
N SER A 509 -9.46 -0.72 27.61
CA SER A 509 -9.19 -1.32 26.29
C SER A 509 -7.92 -0.76 25.64
N THR A 510 -7.44 0.42 26.08
CA THR A 510 -6.15 0.96 25.63
C THR A 510 -4.98 0.13 26.18
N LEU A 511 -5.06 -0.37 27.42
CA LEU A 511 -4.04 -1.27 27.97
C LEU A 511 -3.91 -2.54 27.12
N THR A 512 -5.03 -3.16 26.73
CA THR A 512 -5.01 -4.37 25.91
C THR A 512 -4.50 -4.12 24.50
N LYS A 513 -4.78 -2.94 23.93
CA LYS A 513 -4.21 -2.52 22.63
C LYS A 513 -2.68 -2.35 22.69
N LEU A 514 -2.13 -1.92 23.84
CA LEU A 514 -0.68 -1.84 24.04
C LEU A 514 -0.03 -3.22 24.16
N ILE A 515 -0.66 -4.17 24.86
CA ILE A 515 -0.20 -5.58 24.96
C ILE A 515 -0.14 -6.22 23.57
N GLN A 516 -1.13 -5.97 22.72
CA GLN A 516 -1.19 -6.47 21.35
C GLN A 516 -0.25 -5.72 20.39
N ARG A 517 0.44 -4.70 20.89
CA ARG A 517 1.31 -3.81 20.11
C ARG A 517 0.58 -3.18 18.90
N PHE A 518 -0.70 -2.85 19.04
CA PHE A 518 -1.38 -1.99 18.06
C PHE A 518 -0.89 -0.55 18.15
N TYR A 519 -0.44 -0.16 19.34
CA TYR A 519 0.17 1.12 19.62
C TYR A 519 1.43 0.94 20.46
N ILE A 520 2.32 1.92 20.38
CA ILE A 520 3.52 2.02 21.21
C ILE A 520 3.29 3.19 22.15
N PRO A 521 3.59 3.06 23.47
CA PRO A 521 3.42 4.17 24.40
C PRO A 521 4.35 5.34 24.07
N GLU A 522 3.93 6.55 24.42
CA GLU A 522 4.72 7.78 24.24
C GLU A 522 5.93 7.78 25.18
N ASN A 523 5.70 7.36 26.44
CA ASN A 523 6.74 7.15 27.43
C ASN A 523 6.51 5.82 28.14
N GLY A 524 7.59 5.24 28.67
CA GLY A 524 7.57 3.96 29.38
C GLY A 524 7.72 2.76 28.44
N GLN A 525 7.58 1.56 29.00
CA GLN A 525 7.79 0.31 28.29
C GLN A 525 6.72 -0.72 28.68
N VAL A 526 6.26 -1.48 27.69
CA VAL A 526 5.45 -2.69 27.91
C VAL A 526 6.34 -3.90 27.63
N LEU A 527 6.52 -4.71 28.66
CA LEU A 527 7.39 -5.88 28.60
C LEU A 527 6.54 -7.16 28.69
N ILE A 528 6.89 -8.17 27.90
CA ILE A 528 6.42 -9.54 28.07
C ILE A 528 7.65 -10.42 28.30
N ASP A 529 7.67 -11.17 29.40
CA ASP A 529 8.80 -11.99 29.85
C ASP A 529 10.13 -11.20 29.87
N GLY A 530 10.09 -9.93 30.28
CA GLY A 530 11.23 -9.03 30.31
C GLY A 530 11.62 -8.40 28.97
N HIS A 531 10.97 -8.77 27.87
CA HIS A 531 11.27 -8.24 26.53
C HIS A 531 10.35 -7.08 26.14
N ASP A 532 10.94 -5.98 25.68
CA ASP A 532 10.19 -4.79 25.27
C ASP A 532 9.42 -5.05 23.96
N LEU A 533 8.10 -4.87 24.01
CA LEU A 533 7.22 -5.08 22.87
C LEU A 533 7.46 -4.08 21.72
N ALA A 534 8.07 -2.92 21.99
CA ALA A 534 8.44 -1.98 20.93
C ALA A 534 9.42 -2.60 19.93
N LEU A 535 10.23 -3.58 20.36
CA LEU A 535 11.24 -4.28 19.55
C LEU A 535 10.75 -5.61 18.97
N ALA A 536 9.63 -6.17 19.46
CA ALA A 536 9.09 -7.45 19.03
C ALA A 536 8.45 -7.38 17.63
N ASP A 537 8.38 -8.51 16.92
CA ASP A 537 7.55 -8.65 15.71
C ASP A 537 6.06 -8.69 16.12
N PRO A 538 5.21 -7.75 15.65
CA PRO A 538 3.80 -7.74 16.01
C PRO A 538 3.04 -8.99 15.55
N ASN A 539 3.39 -9.58 14.41
CA ASN A 539 2.73 -10.78 13.92
C ASN A 539 3.06 -12.00 14.77
N TRP A 540 4.33 -12.14 15.15
CA TRP A 540 4.78 -13.18 16.04
C TRP A 540 4.08 -13.07 17.41
N LEU A 541 4.03 -11.86 17.99
CA LEU A 541 3.38 -11.58 19.25
C LEU A 541 1.87 -11.91 19.19
N ARG A 542 1.16 -11.37 18.20
CA ARG A 542 -0.29 -11.54 18.06
C ARG A 542 -0.72 -12.99 17.84
N ARG A 543 0.16 -13.85 17.30
CA ARG A 543 -0.11 -15.30 17.18
C ARG A 543 -0.06 -16.03 18.52
N GLN A 544 0.65 -15.50 19.52
CA GLN A 544 0.79 -16.11 20.83
C GLN A 544 -0.19 -15.54 21.87
N VAL A 545 -0.88 -14.46 21.54
CA VAL A 545 -1.90 -13.82 22.38
C VAL A 545 -3.28 -14.12 21.80
N GLY A 546 -4.12 -14.81 22.59
CA GLY A 546 -5.52 -15.01 22.24
C GLY A 546 -6.33 -13.76 22.64
N VAL A 547 -7.16 -13.26 21.75
CA VAL A 547 -7.99 -12.07 22.02
C VAL A 547 -9.43 -12.33 21.61
N VAL A 548 -10.34 -12.02 22.53
CA VAL A 548 -11.77 -11.95 22.25
C VAL A 548 -12.17 -10.48 22.34
N LEU A 549 -12.51 -9.90 21.20
CA LEU A 549 -12.86 -8.48 21.09
C LEU A 549 -14.31 -8.24 21.53
N GLN A 550 -14.65 -7.00 21.80
CA GLN A 550 -16.02 -6.57 22.11
C GLN A 550 -16.95 -6.83 20.91
N ASP A 551 -16.54 -6.35 19.72
CA ASP A 551 -17.24 -6.61 18.46
C ASP A 551 -16.59 -7.80 17.73
N ASN A 552 -17.23 -8.96 17.81
CA ASN A 552 -16.72 -10.17 17.20
C ASN A 552 -17.24 -10.33 15.78
N VAL A 553 -16.44 -9.93 14.79
CA VAL A 553 -16.72 -10.12 13.38
C VAL A 553 -16.31 -11.52 12.94
N LEU A 554 -17.25 -12.25 12.33
CA LEU A 554 -16.98 -13.51 11.63
C LEU A 554 -16.87 -13.24 10.13
N LEU A 555 -15.91 -13.89 9.51
CA LEU A 555 -15.76 -13.85 8.06
C LEU A 555 -16.80 -14.75 7.39
N ASN A 556 -17.26 -14.38 6.20
CA ASN A 556 -18.18 -15.19 5.40
C ASN A 556 -17.48 -16.46 4.90
N ARG A 557 -17.30 -17.42 5.81
CA ARG A 557 -16.66 -18.73 5.64
C ARG A 557 -17.36 -19.73 6.53
N SER A 558 -16.92 -20.99 6.47
CA SER A 558 -17.40 -22.02 7.38
C SER A 558 -17.05 -21.72 8.85
N ILE A 559 -17.76 -22.33 9.79
CA ILE A 559 -17.46 -22.19 11.23
C ILE A 559 -16.07 -22.74 11.54
N ILE A 560 -15.68 -23.87 10.94
CA ILE A 560 -14.35 -24.43 11.12
C ILE A 560 -13.25 -23.47 10.65
N ASP A 561 -13.42 -22.84 9.48
CA ASP A 561 -12.46 -21.83 8.96
C ASP A 561 -12.40 -20.59 9.83
N ASN A 562 -13.52 -20.18 10.43
CA ASN A 562 -13.57 -19.06 11.36
C ASN A 562 -12.83 -19.37 12.66
N ILE A 563 -12.93 -20.58 13.19
CA ILE A 563 -12.22 -20.98 14.42
C ILE A 563 -10.73 -21.17 14.13
N SER A 564 -10.37 -21.84 13.03
CA SER A 564 -8.98 -22.13 12.64
C SER A 564 -8.31 -20.99 11.84
N LEU A 565 -8.86 -19.79 11.85
CA LEU A 565 -8.45 -18.66 11.00
C LEU A 565 -6.95 -18.37 11.06
N ALA A 566 -6.34 -18.44 12.23
CA ALA A 566 -4.91 -18.20 12.42
C ALA A 566 -4.02 -19.37 11.96
N ASN A 567 -4.57 -20.56 11.81
CA ASN A 567 -3.87 -21.77 11.35
C ASN A 567 -4.84 -22.69 10.57
N PRO A 568 -5.03 -22.46 9.26
CA PRO A 568 -5.97 -23.23 8.43
C PRO A 568 -5.65 -24.72 8.31
N GLY A 569 -4.43 -25.15 8.64
CA GLY A 569 -4.00 -26.55 8.65
C GLY A 569 -4.23 -27.28 9.98
N MET A 570 -4.98 -26.69 10.91
CA MET A 570 -5.22 -27.28 12.23
C MET A 570 -6.13 -28.49 12.13
N SER A 571 -5.86 -29.52 12.97
CA SER A 571 -6.70 -30.73 13.02
C SER A 571 -8.09 -30.42 13.55
N VAL A 572 -9.09 -31.11 13.00
CA VAL A 572 -10.51 -30.94 13.35
C VAL A 572 -10.75 -31.16 14.83
N GLU A 573 -10.03 -32.16 15.43
CA GLU A 573 -10.16 -32.49 16.85
C GLU A 573 -9.79 -31.31 17.76
N LYS A 574 -8.74 -30.53 17.39
CA LYS A 574 -8.35 -29.32 18.14
C LYS A 574 -9.41 -28.23 18.03
N VAL A 575 -10.00 -28.06 16.85
CA VAL A 575 -11.10 -27.12 16.62
C VAL A 575 -12.33 -27.51 17.46
N ILE A 576 -12.70 -28.78 17.46
CA ILE A 576 -13.83 -29.31 18.27
C ILE A 576 -13.53 -29.12 19.76
N TYR A 577 -12.30 -29.39 20.21
CA TYR A 577 -11.90 -29.18 21.60
C TYR A 577 -12.02 -27.73 22.03
N ALA A 578 -11.53 -26.78 21.22
CA ALA A 578 -11.68 -25.37 21.48
C ALA A 578 -13.16 -24.94 21.51
N ALA A 579 -13.97 -25.44 20.59
CA ALA A 579 -15.41 -25.18 20.54
C ALA A 579 -16.14 -25.75 21.79
N LYS A 580 -15.75 -26.90 22.31
CA LYS A 580 -16.27 -27.45 23.56
C LYS A 580 -15.91 -26.58 24.75
N LEU A 581 -14.67 -26.11 24.85
CA LEU A 581 -14.26 -25.19 25.92
C LEU A 581 -15.05 -23.88 25.88
N ALA A 582 -15.30 -23.35 24.67
CA ALA A 582 -16.09 -22.13 24.46
C ALA A 582 -17.61 -22.34 24.60
N GLY A 583 -18.09 -23.57 24.82
CA GLY A 583 -19.53 -23.86 24.83
C GLY A 583 -20.21 -23.70 23.47
N ALA A 584 -19.44 -23.80 22.39
CA ALA A 584 -19.96 -23.63 21.04
C ALA A 584 -20.35 -24.96 20.37
N HIS A 585 -19.80 -26.09 20.83
CA HIS A 585 -19.92 -27.39 20.18
C HIS A 585 -21.37 -27.82 19.98
N ASP A 586 -22.20 -27.70 21.02
CA ASP A 586 -23.57 -28.22 21.05
C ASP A 586 -24.42 -27.56 19.96
N PHE A 587 -24.49 -26.21 19.95
CA PHE A 587 -25.25 -25.51 18.92
C PHE A 587 -24.67 -25.69 17.51
N ILE A 588 -23.32 -25.82 17.37
CA ILE A 588 -22.71 -26.09 16.06
C ILE A 588 -23.17 -27.45 15.53
N SER A 589 -23.25 -28.45 16.41
CA SER A 589 -23.65 -29.80 16.03
C SER A 589 -25.14 -29.92 15.65
N GLU A 590 -25.99 -28.99 16.13
CA GLU A 590 -27.39 -28.85 15.77
C GLU A 590 -27.61 -28.19 14.40
N LEU A 591 -26.64 -27.48 13.88
CA LEU A 591 -26.72 -26.86 12.55
C LEU A 591 -26.70 -27.94 11.46
N ARG A 592 -27.45 -27.72 10.37
CA ARG A 592 -27.61 -28.68 9.27
C ARG A 592 -26.29 -29.22 8.71
N GLU A 593 -25.27 -28.36 8.59
CA GLU A 593 -23.94 -28.68 8.05
C GLU A 593 -22.86 -28.69 9.16
N GLY A 594 -23.26 -28.55 10.43
CA GLY A 594 -22.36 -28.56 11.56
C GLY A 594 -21.24 -27.54 11.42
N TYR A 595 -20.00 -27.96 11.59
CA TYR A 595 -18.81 -27.11 11.46
C TYR A 595 -18.57 -26.55 10.05
N ASN A 596 -19.17 -27.15 9.01
CA ASN A 596 -19.06 -26.65 7.62
C ASN A 596 -20.10 -25.60 7.28
N THR A 597 -20.99 -25.23 8.20
CA THR A 597 -21.98 -24.19 7.99
C THR A 597 -21.32 -22.85 7.68
N ILE A 598 -21.70 -22.23 6.56
CA ILE A 598 -21.23 -20.89 6.17
C ILE A 598 -22.06 -19.86 6.94
N VAL A 599 -21.38 -18.97 7.68
CA VAL A 599 -22.02 -18.05 8.64
C VAL A 599 -22.60 -16.78 8.02
N GLY A 600 -22.37 -16.52 6.71
CA GLY A 600 -22.79 -15.29 6.06
C GLY A 600 -21.90 -14.08 6.41
N GLU A 601 -22.21 -12.91 5.80
CA GLU A 601 -21.48 -11.67 6.08
C GLU A 601 -21.63 -11.27 7.55
N GLN A 602 -20.48 -10.99 8.20
CA GLN A 602 -20.38 -10.62 9.62
C GLN A 602 -21.07 -11.63 10.58
N GLY A 603 -21.35 -12.86 10.11
CA GLY A 603 -22.05 -13.87 10.90
C GLY A 603 -23.56 -13.63 11.01
N ALA A 604 -24.19 -13.05 9.99
CA ALA A 604 -25.61 -12.69 9.98
C ALA A 604 -26.56 -13.87 10.25
N GLY A 605 -26.14 -15.12 9.98
CA GLY A 605 -26.91 -16.34 10.25
C GLY A 605 -26.88 -16.81 11.70
N LEU A 606 -26.16 -16.14 12.60
CA LEU A 606 -25.93 -16.56 13.98
C LEU A 606 -26.42 -15.51 14.98
N SER A 607 -26.86 -15.96 16.16
CA SER A 607 -27.15 -15.05 17.27
C SER A 607 -25.88 -14.37 17.80
N GLY A 608 -26.00 -13.24 18.52
CA GLY A 608 -24.87 -12.53 19.14
C GLY A 608 -24.04 -13.46 20.03
N GLY A 609 -24.71 -14.27 20.86
CA GLY A 609 -24.06 -15.23 21.75
C GLY A 609 -23.35 -16.37 21.00
N GLN A 610 -23.94 -16.85 19.89
CA GLN A 610 -23.29 -17.86 19.04
C GLN A 610 -22.02 -17.33 18.38
N ARG A 611 -22.06 -16.10 17.82
CA ARG A 611 -20.87 -15.44 17.27
C ARG A 611 -19.77 -15.29 18.31
N GLN A 612 -20.13 -14.89 19.51
CA GLN A 612 -19.18 -14.69 20.60
C GLN A 612 -18.53 -16.00 21.05
N ARG A 613 -19.29 -17.08 21.18
CA ARG A 613 -18.75 -18.41 21.49
C ARG A 613 -17.80 -18.93 20.41
N ILE A 614 -18.06 -18.67 19.14
CA ILE A 614 -17.13 -18.98 18.03
C ILE A 614 -15.86 -18.12 18.15
N ALA A 615 -15.96 -16.84 18.49
CA ALA A 615 -14.80 -15.98 18.70
C ALA A 615 -13.94 -16.42 19.89
N ILE A 616 -14.56 -16.89 20.97
CA ILE A 616 -13.84 -17.49 22.10
C ILE A 616 -13.11 -18.77 21.65
N ALA A 617 -13.78 -19.66 20.89
CA ALA A 617 -13.14 -20.85 20.33
C ALA A 617 -11.95 -20.49 19.43
N ARG A 618 -12.08 -19.46 18.58
CA ARG A 618 -11.00 -18.89 17.75
C ARG A 618 -9.80 -18.43 18.57
N ALA A 619 -10.04 -17.75 19.69
CA ALA A 619 -8.98 -17.28 20.57
C ALA A 619 -8.25 -18.44 21.28
N LEU A 620 -8.96 -19.54 21.59
CA LEU A 620 -8.45 -20.69 22.34
C LEU A 620 -7.73 -21.74 21.50
N VAL A 621 -8.06 -21.83 20.20
CA VAL A 621 -7.66 -22.96 19.35
C VAL A 621 -6.14 -23.13 19.23
N ASN A 622 -5.37 -22.02 19.28
CA ASN A 622 -3.90 -22.04 19.24
C ASN A 622 -3.25 -22.25 20.63
N ASN A 623 -4.05 -22.49 21.67
CA ASN A 623 -3.58 -22.67 23.04
C ASN A 623 -2.65 -21.53 23.53
N PRO A 624 -3.06 -20.25 23.45
CA PRO A 624 -2.23 -19.10 23.79
C PRO A 624 -1.87 -19.10 25.28
N LYS A 625 -0.69 -18.57 25.61
CA LYS A 625 -0.25 -18.36 27.01
C LYS A 625 -0.85 -17.11 27.65
N ILE A 626 -1.16 -16.11 26.83
CA ILE A 626 -1.85 -14.88 27.24
C ILE A 626 -3.20 -14.85 26.57
N LEU A 627 -4.25 -14.59 27.35
CA LEU A 627 -5.62 -14.51 26.85
C LEU A 627 -6.25 -13.20 27.31
N ILE A 628 -6.84 -12.46 26.39
CA ILE A 628 -7.48 -11.19 26.65
C ILE A 628 -8.97 -11.29 26.30
N PHE A 629 -9.83 -11.00 27.29
CA PHE A 629 -11.27 -10.87 27.11
C PHE A 629 -11.63 -9.37 27.22
N ASP A 630 -11.93 -8.73 26.10
CA ASP A 630 -12.39 -7.34 26.06
C ASP A 630 -13.91 -7.33 25.95
N GLU A 631 -14.60 -7.16 27.10
CA GLU A 631 -16.07 -7.17 27.24
C GLU A 631 -16.75 -8.40 26.61
N ALA A 632 -16.07 -9.54 26.67
CA ALA A 632 -16.44 -10.75 25.93
C ALA A 632 -17.74 -11.43 26.40
N THR A 633 -18.41 -10.95 27.43
CA THR A 633 -19.68 -11.50 27.93
C THR A 633 -20.86 -10.54 27.78
N SER A 634 -20.64 -9.32 27.26
CA SER A 634 -21.66 -8.28 27.22
C SER A 634 -22.86 -8.61 26.32
N ALA A 635 -22.65 -9.37 25.24
CA ALA A 635 -23.66 -9.77 24.26
C ALA A 635 -24.25 -11.16 24.51
N LEU A 636 -23.92 -11.82 25.64
CA LEU A 636 -24.39 -13.15 25.98
C LEU A 636 -25.71 -13.09 26.73
N ASP A 637 -26.60 -14.05 26.41
CA ASP A 637 -27.72 -14.42 27.25
C ASP A 637 -27.24 -15.15 28.52
N TYR A 638 -28.06 -15.22 29.54
CA TYR A 638 -27.71 -15.81 30.85
C TYR A 638 -27.24 -17.26 30.73
N GLU A 639 -27.84 -18.06 29.85
CA GLU A 639 -27.50 -19.47 29.65
C GLU A 639 -26.09 -19.60 29.04
N SER A 640 -25.81 -18.83 27.96
CA SER A 640 -24.52 -18.81 27.31
C SER A 640 -23.43 -18.27 28.22
N GLU A 641 -23.72 -17.22 29.01
CA GLU A 641 -22.81 -16.68 30.03
C GLU A 641 -22.47 -17.74 31.07
N HIS A 642 -23.50 -18.45 31.57
CA HIS A 642 -23.30 -19.50 32.56
C HIS A 642 -22.41 -20.64 32.06
N VAL A 643 -22.59 -21.07 30.82
CA VAL A 643 -21.75 -22.14 30.21
C VAL A 643 -20.29 -21.68 30.10
N ILE A 644 -20.04 -20.43 29.66
CA ILE A 644 -18.68 -19.91 29.58
C ILE A 644 -18.07 -19.74 30.97
N MET A 645 -18.80 -19.20 31.94
CA MET A 645 -18.33 -19.02 33.32
C MET A 645 -17.99 -20.35 34.00
N ARG A 646 -18.80 -21.38 33.76
CA ARG A 646 -18.51 -22.76 34.21
C ARG A 646 -17.20 -23.28 33.63
N ASN A 647 -16.93 -23.01 32.38
CA ASN A 647 -15.71 -23.43 31.70
C ASN A 647 -14.52 -22.51 31.98
N MET A 648 -14.74 -21.30 32.54
CA MET A 648 -13.71 -20.27 32.74
C MET A 648 -12.51 -20.81 33.52
N HIS A 649 -12.74 -21.62 34.55
CA HIS A 649 -11.64 -22.26 35.31
C HIS A 649 -10.74 -23.15 34.42
N LYS A 650 -11.31 -23.87 33.45
CA LYS A 650 -10.56 -24.68 32.47
C LYS A 650 -9.84 -23.81 31.45
N ILE A 651 -10.50 -22.70 31.03
CA ILE A 651 -9.96 -21.74 30.07
C ILE A 651 -8.76 -21.00 30.66
N CYS A 652 -8.84 -20.58 31.93
CA CYS A 652 -7.78 -19.82 32.61
C CYS A 652 -6.59 -20.69 33.04
N LYS A 653 -6.77 -21.99 33.20
CA LYS A 653 -5.73 -22.89 33.73
C LYS A 653 -4.44 -22.83 32.93
N GLY A 654 -3.33 -22.42 33.57
CA GLY A 654 -2.00 -22.35 32.97
C GLY A 654 -1.82 -21.20 31.97
N ARG A 655 -2.69 -20.19 31.99
CA ARG A 655 -2.64 -19.01 31.14
C ARG A 655 -2.70 -17.74 31.95
N THR A 656 -2.02 -16.70 31.52
CA THR A 656 -2.21 -15.35 32.01
C THR A 656 -3.46 -14.76 31.36
N VAL A 657 -4.45 -14.39 32.14
CA VAL A 657 -5.75 -13.97 31.61
C VAL A 657 -6.08 -12.55 32.06
N ILE A 658 -6.43 -11.71 31.10
CA ILE A 658 -6.86 -10.33 31.35
C ILE A 658 -8.33 -10.21 30.93
N ILE A 659 -9.19 -9.88 31.90
CA ILE A 659 -10.63 -9.72 31.68
C ILE A 659 -10.99 -8.26 31.87
N ILE A 660 -11.32 -7.56 30.78
CA ILE A 660 -11.98 -6.27 30.86
C ILE A 660 -13.47 -6.50 31.01
N ALA A 661 -14.04 -6.07 32.11
CA ALA A 661 -15.42 -6.34 32.41
C ALA A 661 -16.24 -5.08 32.58
N HIS A 662 -17.41 -5.09 31.95
CA HIS A 662 -18.52 -4.18 32.28
C HIS A 662 -19.42 -4.79 33.37
N ARG A 663 -19.52 -6.12 33.44
CA ARG A 663 -20.24 -6.83 34.51
C ARG A 663 -19.24 -7.32 35.55
N LEU A 664 -19.39 -6.84 36.78
CA LEU A 664 -18.46 -7.19 37.87
C LEU A 664 -18.55 -8.67 38.26
N SER A 665 -19.65 -9.33 37.94
CA SER A 665 -19.81 -10.79 38.11
C SER A 665 -18.73 -11.60 37.40
N THR A 666 -18.23 -11.13 36.27
CA THR A 666 -17.22 -11.84 35.45
C THR A 666 -15.83 -11.79 36.07
N VAL A 667 -15.51 -10.79 36.87
CA VAL A 667 -14.20 -10.60 37.52
C VAL A 667 -14.17 -10.99 38.98
N LYS A 668 -15.32 -11.37 39.54
CA LYS A 668 -15.43 -11.75 40.97
C LYS A 668 -14.45 -12.85 41.39
N ASN A 669 -14.15 -13.79 40.47
CA ASN A 669 -13.25 -14.92 40.71
C ASN A 669 -11.82 -14.67 40.21
N ALA A 670 -11.48 -13.46 39.79
CA ALA A 670 -10.12 -13.11 39.41
C ALA A 670 -9.17 -13.14 40.61
N ASP A 671 -7.91 -13.50 40.40
CA ASP A 671 -6.87 -13.49 41.44
C ASP A 671 -6.64 -12.08 41.97
N ARG A 672 -6.73 -11.09 41.10
CA ARG A 672 -6.60 -9.68 41.40
C ARG A 672 -7.48 -8.81 40.48
N ILE A 673 -8.05 -7.77 41.03
CA ILE A 673 -8.86 -6.79 40.33
C ILE A 673 -8.09 -5.46 40.31
N ILE A 674 -8.04 -4.84 39.14
CA ILE A 674 -7.43 -3.52 38.90
C ILE A 674 -8.54 -2.54 38.63
N VAL A 675 -8.64 -1.47 39.40
CA VAL A 675 -9.63 -0.42 39.22
C VAL A 675 -8.98 0.77 38.53
N MET A 676 -9.52 1.17 37.40
CA MET A 676 -9.00 2.29 36.63
C MET A 676 -9.96 3.47 36.62
N GLU A 677 -9.41 4.65 36.87
CA GLU A 677 -10.13 5.92 36.73
C GLU A 677 -9.25 6.96 36.02
N LYS A 678 -9.80 7.64 35.00
CA LYS A 678 -9.13 8.74 34.28
C LYS A 678 -7.69 8.44 33.86
N GLY A 679 -7.47 7.21 33.36
CA GLY A 679 -6.17 6.78 32.86
C GLY A 679 -5.14 6.37 33.92
N LYS A 680 -5.55 6.22 35.19
CA LYS A 680 -4.69 5.79 36.30
C LYS A 680 -5.24 4.56 36.97
N ILE A 681 -4.36 3.77 37.58
CA ILE A 681 -4.75 2.69 38.48
C ILE A 681 -4.98 3.32 39.84
N VAL A 682 -6.20 3.23 40.38
CA VAL A 682 -6.59 3.85 41.66
C VAL A 682 -6.65 2.81 42.77
N GLU A 683 -7.07 1.58 42.47
CA GLU A 683 -7.19 0.50 43.44
C GLU A 683 -6.74 -0.81 42.83
N GLN A 684 -6.25 -1.72 43.65
CA GLN A 684 -5.95 -3.10 43.28
C GLN A 684 -6.09 -4.03 44.49
N GLY A 685 -6.70 -5.19 44.31
CA GLY A 685 -6.89 -6.15 45.37
C GLY A 685 -7.82 -7.28 44.97
N LYS A 686 -8.14 -8.19 45.86
CA LYS A 686 -9.15 -9.23 45.65
C LYS A 686 -10.55 -8.66 45.80
N HIS A 687 -11.53 -9.32 45.20
CA HIS A 687 -12.94 -8.94 45.27
C HIS A 687 -13.41 -8.65 46.69
N LYS A 688 -13.08 -9.53 47.66
CA LYS A 688 -13.49 -9.36 49.04
C LYS A 688 -12.80 -8.19 49.75
N GLU A 689 -11.53 -7.94 49.44
CA GLU A 689 -10.73 -6.86 50.01
C GLU A 689 -11.31 -5.50 49.53
N LEU A 690 -11.52 -5.33 48.23
CA LEU A 690 -12.06 -4.11 47.67
C LEU A 690 -13.51 -3.81 48.06
N LEU A 691 -14.31 -4.83 48.39
CA LEU A 691 -15.66 -4.63 48.90
C LEU A 691 -15.67 -4.22 50.39
N SER A 692 -14.66 -4.62 51.14
CA SER A 692 -14.57 -4.26 52.58
C SER A 692 -14.19 -2.80 52.83
N GLU A 693 -13.72 -2.08 51.81
CA GLU A 693 -13.37 -0.65 51.91
C GLU A 693 -14.61 0.22 51.52
N PRO A 694 -15.24 0.93 52.47
CA PRO A 694 -16.50 1.66 52.24
C PRO A 694 -16.40 2.78 51.20
N GLU A 695 -15.22 3.41 51.05
CA GLU A 695 -14.97 4.50 50.08
C GLU A 695 -14.36 4.02 48.78
N SER A 696 -14.26 2.70 48.57
CA SER A 696 -13.69 2.10 47.38
C SER A 696 -14.57 2.41 46.12
N LEU A 697 -13.93 2.85 45.05
CA LEU A 697 -14.58 2.99 43.74
C LEU A 697 -15.15 1.65 43.26
N TYR A 698 -14.48 0.54 43.58
CA TYR A 698 -14.95 -0.80 43.28
C TYR A 698 -16.24 -1.12 43.99
N SER A 699 -16.33 -0.84 45.29
CA SER A 699 -17.54 -1.04 46.10
C SER A 699 -18.72 -0.22 45.57
N TYR A 700 -18.47 1.06 45.23
CA TYR A 700 -19.46 1.92 44.59
C TYR A 700 -19.97 1.37 43.26
N LEU A 701 -19.05 0.93 42.36
CA LEU A 701 -19.42 0.33 41.07
C LEU A 701 -20.20 -0.99 41.26
N TYR A 702 -19.85 -1.76 42.30
CA TYR A 702 -20.53 -3.02 42.57
C TYR A 702 -21.97 -2.79 43.07
N GLN A 703 -22.18 -1.82 43.94
CA GLN A 703 -23.53 -1.42 44.42
C GLN A 703 -24.41 -0.98 43.25
N LEU A 704 -23.88 -0.14 42.35
CA LEU A 704 -24.62 0.32 41.14
C LEU A 704 -25.04 -0.80 40.19
N GLN A 705 -24.43 -1.99 40.27
CA GLN A 705 -24.79 -3.13 39.44
C GLN A 705 -25.65 -4.16 40.19
N SER A 706 -25.76 -4.03 41.48
CA SER A 706 -26.54 -4.95 42.34
C SER A 706 -27.96 -4.42 42.53
N ASP A 707 -28.17 -3.10 42.39
CA ASP A 707 -29.46 -2.43 42.31
C ASP A 707 -30.03 -2.52 40.86
#